data_990657f80741d091c20cc3d6315e173f
#
_entry.id   990657f80741d091c20cc3d6315e173f
#
_cell.length_a   1.000
_cell.length_b   1.000
_cell.length_c   1.000
_cell.angle_alpha   90.00
_cell.angle_beta   90.00
_cell.angle_gamma   90.00
#
_symmetry.space_group_name_H-M   'P 1'
#
loop_
_entity.id
_entity.type
_entity.pdbx_description
1 polymer ?
#
loop_
_entity_poly.entity_id
_entity_poly.type
_entity_poly.pdbx_seq_one_letter_code
_entity_poly.pdbx_strand_id
1 'polypeptide(L)'
;MKRNEVDREKLSPMMRHYVELKDKYEDTIILYRLGDFYEMFFEDAEIVSHALELTLTGKSAGLEEKVPMCGIPHHAAEIYIDKLIKNGFKVAICEQLEDPKNAKGIVKRDIVEVISSGTIINANSLNEKENNYIGSLYDFGYGYALTYSDITTGEVYSMLLGNSLDIIYKLLSLEIKEIIVNKEFDRNTLAKIKNEKIPATIVDNYLDDMYSDIYSDISDERIIKSIKLLLYYLSYEQKRELSHFQKVIIKKEDATLIMDIHTKRNLELTECLRTKERMYSLLWLLDNTKTAMGSRRLKYFIENPLVDMDMINRRYDIVSKLLDEFILTDELRNDLYSVYDLERLCGRIAFGSANGKDLLQLKTSLEVLPSIKEKINTIGFYDDIEPLSELYNLLDSSINEDAPVGLKEGFLIKSGYSKELDELKNLSKGGKDFISNFEREERERTGIKGLKVGFNKVFGYYIEVSNSYLSMITDDMGYTRKQTLANCERFINPILKEKEDLILSSEDKIINLEYNLFIGIRDECKKYINILQKNAKVISEIDVLQSFAYVSEKYNYTRPTLNSNNEIRIISSRHPVVEKVLRDSEYVPNDIIMDHNTDIILITGPNMAGKSTYMRQLGIIAIMAQIGCFVPANEANLPVFDKIFTRIGASDDLVSGESTFMVEMMEASRAIKGATKNSLILFDELGRGTATYDGMSLAEAILEYIAKRIKCKTLFSTHYHELTDMENSLPNLKNKHVSAIEDGGNITFLHKVKDGSVDKSYGINVAMLAGLPSEVIDRANVILKEYESKNDNSTSKKKKKNDDSFQYSLPLDFEEKKSEVEEEIKKIDVLNITPMEAINILSKLKEKIK
;
A
#
# COMPACT_ATOMS: atom_id res chain seq x y z
N MET A 1 -25.67 -30.07 3.69
CA MET A 1 -24.91 -31.34 3.82
C MET A 1 -23.45 -31.02 3.98
N LYS A 2 -22.84 -31.47 5.07
CA LYS A 2 -21.43 -31.20 5.35
C LYS A 2 -20.55 -32.35 4.87
N ARG A 3 -19.34 -32.03 4.33
CA ARG A 3 -18.43 -33.06 3.78
C ARG A 3 -17.98 -34.11 4.80
N ASN A 4 -17.92 -33.75 6.10
CA ASN A 4 -17.52 -34.66 7.18
C ASN A 4 -18.62 -35.66 7.57
N GLU A 5 -19.84 -35.47 7.11
CA GLU A 5 -21.00 -36.31 7.39
C GLU A 5 -21.26 -37.37 6.28
N VAL A 6 -20.45 -37.34 5.21
CA VAL A 6 -20.67 -38.11 4.01
C VAL A 6 -19.77 -39.35 3.97
N ASP A 7 -20.32 -40.48 3.58
CA ASP A 7 -19.59 -41.73 3.34
C ASP A 7 -18.70 -41.58 2.07
N ARG A 8 -17.39 -41.46 2.28
CA ARG A 8 -16.41 -41.23 1.21
C ARG A 8 -16.32 -42.37 0.20
N GLU A 9 -16.64 -43.61 0.59
CA GLU A 9 -16.58 -44.76 -0.31
C GLU A 9 -17.69 -44.71 -1.37
N LYS A 10 -18.82 -44.09 -1.05
CA LYS A 10 -19.94 -43.90 -1.95
C LYS A 10 -19.80 -42.72 -2.91
N LEU A 11 -18.83 -41.84 -2.66
CA LEU A 11 -18.62 -40.69 -3.53
C LEU A 11 -18.12 -41.10 -4.92
N SER A 12 -18.61 -40.39 -5.94
CA SER A 12 -18.05 -40.50 -7.29
C SER A 12 -16.54 -40.17 -7.27
N PRO A 13 -15.72 -40.76 -8.14
CA PRO A 13 -14.27 -40.54 -8.12
C PRO A 13 -13.85 -39.07 -8.21
N MET A 14 -14.57 -38.24 -8.96
CA MET A 14 -14.35 -36.79 -9.04
C MET A 14 -14.63 -36.09 -7.70
N MET A 15 -15.74 -36.44 -7.05
CA MET A 15 -16.14 -35.83 -5.78
C MET A 15 -15.21 -36.26 -4.63
N ARG A 16 -14.73 -37.52 -4.69
CA ARG A 16 -13.71 -38.01 -3.75
C ARG A 16 -12.42 -37.16 -3.87
N HIS A 17 -11.95 -36.93 -5.08
CA HIS A 17 -10.81 -36.10 -5.35
C HIS A 17 -11.01 -34.66 -4.84
N TYR A 18 -12.20 -34.05 -5.03
CA TYR A 18 -12.53 -32.75 -4.47
C TYR A 18 -12.40 -32.72 -2.93
N VAL A 19 -12.95 -33.73 -2.27
CA VAL A 19 -12.90 -33.85 -0.80
C VAL A 19 -11.46 -34.03 -0.31
N GLU A 20 -10.64 -34.82 -1.00
CA GLU A 20 -9.21 -35.00 -0.70
C GLU A 20 -8.42 -33.68 -0.81
N LEU A 21 -8.72 -32.88 -1.84
CA LEU A 21 -8.14 -31.55 -2.00
C LEU A 21 -8.60 -30.63 -0.86
N LYS A 22 -9.91 -30.65 -0.53
CA LYS A 22 -10.46 -29.80 0.51
C LYS A 22 -9.91 -30.14 1.91
N ASP A 23 -9.57 -31.39 2.17
CA ASP A 23 -8.92 -31.80 3.42
C ASP A 23 -7.49 -31.21 3.56
N LYS A 24 -6.80 -30.99 2.45
CA LYS A 24 -5.48 -30.33 2.41
C LYS A 24 -5.59 -28.81 2.52
N TYR A 25 -6.68 -28.23 2.01
CA TYR A 25 -6.91 -26.79 1.93
C TYR A 25 -8.20 -26.40 2.67
N GLU A 26 -8.27 -26.75 3.96
CA GLU A 26 -9.48 -26.70 4.77
C GLU A 26 -10.11 -25.29 4.83
N ASP A 27 -9.29 -24.24 5.05
CA ASP A 27 -9.71 -22.84 5.16
C ASP A 27 -9.76 -22.09 3.82
N THR A 28 -9.72 -22.82 2.69
CA THR A 28 -9.62 -22.23 1.35
C THR A 28 -10.78 -22.68 0.47
N ILE A 29 -11.43 -21.76 -0.21
CA ILE A 29 -12.49 -22.08 -1.18
C ILE A 29 -11.85 -22.66 -2.44
N ILE A 30 -12.28 -23.86 -2.86
CA ILE A 30 -11.76 -24.54 -4.04
C ILE A 30 -12.62 -24.26 -5.25
N LEU A 31 -12.06 -23.58 -6.25
CA LEU A 31 -12.64 -23.42 -7.57
C LEU A 31 -12.24 -24.61 -8.44
N TYR A 32 -13.10 -25.62 -8.56
CA TYR A 32 -12.81 -26.89 -9.23
C TYR A 32 -13.22 -26.84 -10.69
N ARG A 33 -12.27 -26.93 -11.63
CA ARG A 33 -12.50 -26.82 -13.07
C ARG A 33 -13.30 -28.00 -13.62
N LEU A 34 -14.47 -27.70 -14.20
CA LEU A 34 -15.31 -28.67 -14.92
C LEU A 34 -15.82 -28.06 -16.23
N GLY A 35 -15.20 -28.42 -17.35
CA GLY A 35 -15.50 -27.81 -18.64
C GLY A 35 -15.27 -26.29 -18.63
N ASP A 36 -16.31 -25.52 -18.94
CA ASP A 36 -16.26 -24.07 -19.02
C ASP A 36 -16.58 -23.37 -17.69
N PHE A 37 -16.72 -24.13 -16.60
CA PHE A 37 -17.05 -23.60 -15.27
C PHE A 37 -16.01 -23.98 -14.23
N TYR A 38 -15.90 -23.14 -13.20
CA TYR A 38 -15.41 -23.53 -11.89
C TYR A 38 -16.60 -23.83 -11.00
N GLU A 39 -16.67 -25.03 -10.48
CA GLU A 39 -17.73 -25.47 -9.58
C GLU A 39 -17.20 -25.62 -8.15
N MET A 40 -18.01 -25.24 -7.18
CA MET A 40 -17.77 -25.40 -5.76
C MET A 40 -18.82 -26.33 -5.18
N PHE A 41 -18.45 -27.12 -4.15
CA PHE A 41 -19.30 -28.12 -3.56
C PHE A 41 -19.36 -28.03 -2.05
N PHE A 42 -20.35 -28.68 -1.43
CA PHE A 42 -20.56 -28.74 0.02
C PHE A 42 -20.61 -27.34 0.66
N GLU A 43 -19.85 -27.14 1.75
CA GLU A 43 -19.77 -25.88 2.49
C GLU A 43 -19.25 -24.72 1.62
N ASP A 44 -18.30 -24.97 0.73
CA ASP A 44 -17.78 -23.94 -0.18
C ASP A 44 -18.90 -23.40 -1.08
N ALA A 45 -19.78 -24.27 -1.57
CA ALA A 45 -20.91 -23.85 -2.39
C ALA A 45 -21.91 -22.97 -1.62
N GLU A 46 -22.21 -23.33 -0.37
CA GLU A 46 -23.12 -22.56 0.49
C GLU A 46 -22.52 -21.18 0.81
N ILE A 47 -21.22 -21.12 1.19
CA ILE A 47 -20.49 -19.88 1.50
C ILE A 47 -20.44 -18.97 0.27
N VAL A 48 -20.01 -19.50 -0.87
CA VAL A 48 -19.84 -18.71 -2.10
C VAL A 48 -21.17 -18.25 -2.67
N SER A 49 -22.20 -19.11 -2.64
CA SER A 49 -23.56 -18.75 -3.06
C SER A 49 -24.08 -17.55 -2.27
N HIS A 50 -23.86 -17.51 -0.96
CA HIS A 50 -24.26 -16.39 -0.11
C HIS A 50 -23.38 -15.14 -0.35
N ALA A 51 -22.06 -15.32 -0.41
CA ALA A 51 -21.11 -14.19 -0.54
C ALA A 51 -21.19 -13.47 -1.89
N LEU A 52 -21.53 -14.21 -2.96
CA LEU A 52 -21.57 -13.70 -4.34
C LEU A 52 -22.98 -13.60 -4.92
N GLU A 53 -24.02 -13.91 -4.11
CA GLU A 53 -25.43 -13.93 -4.54
C GLU A 53 -25.68 -14.87 -5.74
N LEU A 54 -25.00 -16.03 -5.75
CA LEU A 54 -25.14 -17.03 -6.81
C LEU A 54 -26.25 -18.05 -6.49
N THR A 55 -26.82 -18.61 -7.54
CA THR A 55 -27.84 -19.67 -7.38
C THR A 55 -27.20 -20.94 -6.81
N LEU A 56 -27.65 -21.39 -5.65
CA LEU A 56 -27.30 -22.67 -5.08
C LEU A 56 -28.12 -23.77 -5.74
N THR A 57 -27.45 -24.78 -6.29
CA THR A 57 -28.06 -25.95 -6.96
C THR A 57 -27.58 -27.24 -6.30
N GLY A 58 -27.92 -28.39 -6.87
CA GLY A 58 -27.49 -29.70 -6.37
C GLY A 58 -26.90 -30.57 -7.46
N LYS A 59 -25.74 -31.20 -7.22
CA LYS A 59 -25.06 -32.12 -8.13
C LYS A 59 -25.09 -33.56 -7.60
N SER A 60 -25.33 -34.55 -8.46
CA SER A 60 -25.21 -35.96 -8.12
C SER A 60 -23.76 -36.32 -7.84
N ALA A 61 -23.47 -36.85 -6.68
CA ALA A 61 -22.11 -37.14 -6.17
C ALA A 61 -21.86 -38.64 -5.92
N GLY A 62 -22.79 -39.53 -6.33
CA GLY A 62 -22.79 -40.95 -5.98
C GLY A 62 -23.61 -41.27 -4.74
N LEU A 63 -24.23 -40.27 -4.13
CA LEU A 63 -25.08 -40.36 -2.96
C LEU A 63 -26.55 -40.33 -3.37
N GLU A 64 -27.47 -40.77 -2.47
CA GLU A 64 -28.91 -40.66 -2.68
C GLU A 64 -29.39 -39.22 -2.78
N GLU A 65 -28.82 -38.34 -1.98
CA GLU A 65 -29.09 -36.90 -2.01
C GLU A 65 -28.04 -36.15 -2.85
N LYS A 66 -28.48 -35.08 -3.51
CA LYS A 66 -27.56 -34.16 -4.23
C LYS A 66 -26.77 -33.32 -3.28
N VAL A 67 -25.47 -33.17 -3.54
CA VAL A 67 -24.62 -32.25 -2.76
C VAL A 67 -24.84 -30.81 -3.22
N PRO A 68 -24.81 -29.84 -2.29
CA PRO A 68 -24.87 -28.43 -2.64
C PRO A 68 -23.77 -28.07 -3.64
N MET A 69 -24.13 -27.30 -4.67
CA MET A 69 -23.21 -26.85 -5.72
C MET A 69 -23.59 -25.46 -6.20
N CYS A 70 -22.58 -24.61 -6.41
CA CYS A 70 -22.67 -23.39 -7.21
C CYS A 70 -21.49 -23.34 -8.18
N GLY A 71 -21.60 -22.52 -9.22
CA GLY A 71 -20.54 -22.43 -10.23
C GLY A 71 -20.44 -21.04 -10.85
N ILE A 72 -19.24 -20.71 -11.31
CA ILE A 72 -18.92 -19.47 -12.02
C ILE A 72 -18.32 -19.80 -13.38
N PRO A 73 -18.59 -19.00 -14.43
CA PRO A 73 -17.95 -19.20 -15.72
C PRO A 73 -16.43 -18.98 -15.62
N HIS A 74 -15.65 -19.89 -16.19
CA HIS A 74 -14.18 -19.81 -16.15
C HIS A 74 -13.64 -18.48 -16.70
N HIS A 75 -14.17 -18.00 -17.81
CA HIS A 75 -13.71 -16.76 -18.43
C HIS A 75 -14.02 -15.48 -17.61
N ALA A 76 -14.91 -15.58 -16.62
CA ALA A 76 -15.27 -14.48 -15.73
C ALA A 76 -14.78 -14.69 -14.30
N ALA A 77 -14.00 -15.73 -14.04
CA ALA A 77 -13.60 -16.15 -12.68
C ALA A 77 -12.88 -15.05 -11.90
N GLU A 78 -12.04 -14.23 -12.54
CA GLU A 78 -11.27 -13.15 -11.90
C GLU A 78 -12.15 -12.19 -11.10
N ILE A 79 -13.30 -11.77 -11.66
CA ILE A 79 -14.22 -10.84 -11.00
C ILE A 79 -14.81 -11.44 -9.72
N TYR A 80 -15.07 -12.74 -9.74
CA TYR A 80 -15.63 -13.47 -8.59
C TYR A 80 -14.55 -13.76 -7.53
N ILE A 81 -13.34 -14.10 -7.95
CA ILE A 81 -12.18 -14.29 -7.08
C ILE A 81 -11.91 -12.99 -6.30
N ASP A 82 -11.89 -11.85 -6.98
CA ASP A 82 -11.69 -10.54 -6.34
C ASP A 82 -12.73 -10.26 -5.25
N LYS A 83 -13.99 -10.57 -5.51
CA LYS A 83 -15.07 -10.39 -4.53
C LYS A 83 -14.88 -11.31 -3.32
N LEU A 84 -14.48 -12.57 -3.53
CA LEU A 84 -14.22 -13.52 -2.45
C LEU A 84 -13.06 -13.07 -1.57
N ILE A 85 -11.96 -12.60 -2.19
CA ILE A 85 -10.80 -12.12 -1.46
C ILE A 85 -11.11 -10.84 -0.68
N LYS A 86 -11.87 -9.91 -1.25
CA LYS A 86 -12.35 -8.71 -0.53
C LYS A 86 -13.23 -9.06 0.67
N ASN A 87 -13.94 -10.18 0.62
CA ASN A 87 -14.70 -10.72 1.75
C ASN A 87 -13.83 -11.54 2.73
N GLY A 88 -12.51 -11.58 2.55
CA GLY A 88 -11.55 -12.22 3.46
C GLY A 88 -11.35 -13.73 3.24
N PHE A 89 -11.86 -14.29 2.14
CA PHE A 89 -11.66 -15.70 1.82
C PHE A 89 -10.35 -15.93 1.08
N LYS A 90 -9.76 -17.12 1.26
CA LYS A 90 -8.70 -17.66 0.39
C LYS A 90 -9.33 -18.51 -0.69
N VAL A 91 -8.75 -18.50 -1.90
CA VAL A 91 -9.26 -19.18 -3.07
C VAL A 91 -8.17 -20.06 -3.68
N ALA A 92 -8.43 -21.34 -3.86
CA ALA A 92 -7.55 -22.28 -4.56
C ALA A 92 -8.11 -22.61 -5.95
N ILE A 93 -7.30 -22.45 -6.97
CA ILE A 93 -7.67 -22.74 -8.36
C ILE A 93 -7.22 -24.15 -8.69
N CYS A 94 -8.20 -25.03 -8.96
CA CYS A 94 -7.98 -26.42 -9.38
C CYS A 94 -8.19 -26.54 -10.88
N GLU A 95 -7.10 -26.76 -11.63
CA GLU A 95 -7.10 -26.88 -13.10
C GLU A 95 -6.95 -28.29 -13.60
N GLN A 96 -7.35 -28.50 -14.85
CA GLN A 96 -7.14 -29.72 -15.60
C GLN A 96 -5.70 -29.74 -16.12
N LEU A 97 -4.91 -30.75 -15.73
CA LEU A 97 -3.49 -30.86 -16.10
C LEU A 97 -3.26 -31.62 -17.42
N GLU A 98 -4.31 -32.19 -18.00
CA GLU A 98 -4.27 -32.92 -19.26
C GLU A 98 -5.46 -32.60 -20.14
N ASP A 99 -5.32 -32.73 -21.45
CA ASP A 99 -6.41 -32.53 -22.39
C ASP A 99 -7.49 -33.62 -22.19
N PRO A 100 -8.75 -33.24 -21.96
CA PRO A 100 -9.87 -34.20 -21.83
C PRO A 100 -10.00 -35.17 -22.98
N LYS A 101 -9.57 -34.82 -24.19
CA LYS A 101 -9.58 -35.68 -25.38
C LYS A 101 -8.59 -36.84 -25.29
N ASN A 102 -7.52 -36.69 -24.52
CA ASN A 102 -6.44 -37.68 -24.39
C ASN A 102 -6.53 -38.48 -23.08
N ALA A 103 -7.41 -38.11 -22.16
CA ALA A 103 -7.53 -38.73 -20.84
C ALA A 103 -8.11 -40.15 -20.92
N LYS A 104 -7.39 -41.13 -20.36
CA LYS A 104 -7.90 -42.49 -20.14
C LYS A 104 -8.53 -42.57 -18.73
N GLY A 105 -9.78 -42.11 -18.61
CA GLY A 105 -10.53 -42.10 -17.34
C GLY A 105 -10.87 -40.70 -16.88
N ILE A 106 -10.58 -40.40 -15.58
CA ILE A 106 -10.83 -39.05 -15.02
C ILE A 106 -9.65 -38.15 -15.39
N VAL A 107 -9.96 -37.00 -16.00
CA VAL A 107 -8.95 -35.96 -16.29
C VAL A 107 -8.21 -35.58 -15.01
N LYS A 108 -6.90 -35.67 -15.04
CA LYS A 108 -6.05 -35.32 -13.91
C LYS A 108 -6.21 -33.82 -13.58
N ARG A 109 -6.43 -33.52 -12.31
CA ARG A 109 -6.56 -32.15 -11.77
C ARG A 109 -5.71 -31.98 -10.57
N ASP A 110 -5.23 -30.77 -10.33
CA ASP A 110 -4.56 -30.39 -9.08
C ASP A 110 -4.69 -28.89 -8.86
N ILE A 111 -4.39 -28.45 -7.63
CA ILE A 111 -4.31 -27.04 -7.30
C ILE A 111 -3.05 -26.47 -7.96
N VAL A 112 -3.26 -25.51 -8.85
CA VAL A 112 -2.19 -24.81 -9.56
C VAL A 112 -1.80 -23.50 -8.89
N GLU A 113 -2.73 -22.90 -8.15
CA GLU A 113 -2.55 -21.60 -7.54
C GLU A 113 -3.47 -21.44 -6.34
N VAL A 114 -2.98 -20.78 -5.28
CA VAL A 114 -3.78 -20.31 -4.16
C VAL A 114 -3.66 -18.78 -4.10
N ILE A 115 -4.79 -18.09 -3.94
CA ILE A 115 -4.86 -16.63 -3.92
C ILE A 115 -5.46 -16.20 -2.58
N SER A 116 -4.79 -15.25 -1.94
CA SER A 116 -5.21 -14.61 -0.68
C SER A 116 -5.07 -13.09 -0.78
N SER A 117 -5.48 -12.36 0.23
CA SER A 117 -5.39 -10.90 0.25
C SER A 117 -3.97 -10.36 0.05
N GLY A 118 -2.96 -11.07 0.54
CA GLY A 118 -1.54 -10.72 0.39
C GLY A 118 -0.89 -11.23 -0.89
N THR A 119 -1.55 -12.12 -1.65
CA THR A 119 -0.94 -12.78 -2.82
C THR A 119 -1.66 -12.50 -4.16
N ILE A 120 -2.47 -11.44 -4.22
CA ILE A 120 -3.10 -10.96 -5.45
C ILE A 120 -2.03 -10.44 -6.41
N ILE A 121 -2.11 -10.87 -7.68
CA ILE A 121 -1.21 -10.40 -8.76
C ILE A 121 -1.98 -9.62 -9.83
N ASN A 122 -3.30 -9.86 -9.93
CA ASN A 122 -4.11 -9.28 -10.99
C ASN A 122 -4.14 -7.75 -10.91
N ALA A 123 -3.77 -7.07 -12.00
CA ALA A 123 -3.72 -5.61 -12.07
C ALA A 123 -5.09 -4.95 -11.81
N ASN A 124 -6.18 -5.58 -12.22
CA ASN A 124 -7.54 -5.04 -12.02
C ASN A 124 -7.98 -5.04 -10.55
N SER A 125 -7.36 -5.88 -9.73
CA SER A 125 -7.71 -6.08 -8.31
C SER A 125 -6.85 -5.27 -7.36
N LEU A 126 -5.71 -4.76 -7.83
CA LEU A 126 -4.74 -4.00 -7.06
C LEU A 126 -4.85 -2.52 -7.36
N ASN A 127 -4.70 -1.69 -6.32
CA ASN A 127 -4.44 -0.27 -6.53
C ASN A 127 -3.02 -0.10 -7.09
N GLU A 128 -2.90 0.50 -8.27
CA GLU A 128 -1.59 0.68 -8.93
C GLU A 128 -0.62 1.54 -8.10
N LYS A 129 -1.16 2.46 -7.30
CA LYS A 129 -0.40 3.43 -6.50
C LYS A 129 -0.09 2.97 -5.08
N GLU A 130 -0.45 1.73 -4.71
CA GLU A 130 -0.26 1.15 -3.39
C GLU A 130 0.46 -0.18 -3.45
N ASN A 131 1.22 -0.50 -2.41
CA ASN A 131 1.83 -1.81 -2.25
C ASN A 131 0.83 -2.80 -1.64
N ASN A 132 0.99 -4.09 -1.96
CA ASN A 132 0.20 -5.17 -1.39
C ASN A 132 1.10 -6.08 -0.55
N TYR A 133 1.36 -5.67 0.70
CA TYR A 133 2.31 -6.39 1.54
C TYR A 133 1.70 -7.63 2.18
N ILE A 134 2.44 -8.75 2.08
CA ILE A 134 2.30 -9.96 2.89
C ILE A 134 3.51 -10.06 3.81
N GLY A 135 3.31 -10.54 5.05
CA GLY A 135 4.39 -10.64 6.02
C GLY A 135 4.49 -11.99 6.69
N SER A 136 5.65 -12.29 7.27
CA SER A 136 5.87 -13.38 8.20
C SER A 136 6.41 -12.87 9.53
N LEU A 137 5.89 -13.41 10.63
CA LEU A 137 6.34 -13.15 11.98
C LEU A 137 6.89 -14.43 12.59
N TYR A 138 8.15 -14.40 13.00
CA TYR A 138 8.76 -15.49 13.72
C TYR A 138 8.94 -15.11 15.18
N ASP A 139 8.31 -15.88 16.08
CA ASP A 139 8.39 -15.69 17.55
C ASP A 139 9.53 -16.52 18.12
N PHE A 140 10.43 -15.87 18.87
CA PHE A 140 11.55 -16.50 19.56
C PHE A 140 11.30 -16.67 21.06
N GLY A 141 10.13 -16.19 21.56
CA GLY A 141 9.80 -16.14 22.99
C GLY A 141 10.35 -14.92 23.75
N TYR A 142 11.36 -14.25 23.22
CA TYR A 142 11.94 -13.01 23.78
C TYR A 142 11.95 -11.83 22.80
N GLY A 143 11.43 -12.01 21.62
CA GLY A 143 11.32 -11.02 20.55
C GLY A 143 10.85 -11.65 19.26
N TYR A 144 10.69 -10.84 18.24
CA TYR A 144 10.09 -11.25 16.98
C TYR A 144 10.94 -10.80 15.79
N ALA A 145 10.94 -11.57 14.72
CA ALA A 145 11.42 -11.10 13.42
C ALA A 145 10.22 -10.95 12.47
N LEU A 146 10.08 -9.79 11.87
CA LEU A 146 9.10 -9.48 10.84
C LEU A 146 9.81 -9.41 9.49
N THR A 147 9.37 -10.24 8.54
CA THR A 147 9.75 -10.11 7.12
C THR A 147 8.48 -9.82 6.32
N TYR A 148 8.52 -8.87 5.38
CA TYR A 148 7.38 -8.56 4.53
C TYR A 148 7.82 -8.25 3.10
N SER A 149 6.92 -8.52 2.17
CA SER A 149 7.16 -8.36 0.72
C SER A 149 5.88 -7.98 0.00
N ASP A 150 6.01 -7.21 -1.07
CA ASP A 150 5.00 -7.13 -2.12
C ASP A 150 5.39 -8.13 -3.21
N ILE A 151 4.59 -9.17 -3.36
CA ILE A 151 4.90 -10.26 -4.30
C ILE A 151 4.89 -9.80 -5.76
N THR A 152 4.22 -8.67 -6.06
CA THR A 152 4.12 -8.16 -7.42
C THR A 152 5.37 -7.40 -7.86
N THR A 153 6.10 -6.80 -6.92
CA THR A 153 7.35 -6.05 -7.16
C THR A 153 8.61 -6.85 -6.82
N GLY A 154 8.47 -7.84 -5.94
CA GLY A 154 9.58 -8.68 -5.46
C GLY A 154 10.49 -8.01 -4.44
N GLU A 155 10.13 -6.82 -3.91
CA GLU A 155 10.88 -6.19 -2.82
C GLU A 155 10.65 -6.95 -1.50
N VAL A 156 11.72 -7.22 -0.76
CA VAL A 156 11.67 -7.94 0.51
C VAL A 156 12.36 -7.13 1.61
N TYR A 157 11.67 -6.92 2.71
CA TYR A 157 12.17 -6.18 3.87
C TYR A 157 12.12 -7.04 5.12
N SER A 158 13.08 -6.88 6.03
CA SER A 158 13.07 -7.56 7.32
C SER A 158 13.54 -6.66 8.45
N MET A 159 13.00 -6.91 9.67
CA MET A 159 13.38 -6.20 10.90
C MET A 159 13.15 -7.06 12.14
N LEU A 160 13.80 -6.68 13.24
CA LEU A 160 13.54 -7.26 14.57
C LEU A 160 12.60 -6.35 15.36
N LEU A 161 11.71 -6.94 16.15
CA LEU A 161 10.74 -6.25 17.01
C LEU A 161 10.84 -6.78 18.44
N GLY A 162 10.75 -5.87 19.41
CA GLY A 162 11.00 -6.21 20.81
C GLY A 162 9.79 -6.77 21.55
N ASN A 163 8.57 -6.32 21.22
CA ASN A 163 7.37 -6.66 21.98
C ASN A 163 6.11 -6.77 21.11
N SER A 164 5.04 -7.33 21.68
CA SER A 164 3.78 -7.59 20.98
C SER A 164 3.00 -6.33 20.57
N LEU A 165 3.16 -5.21 21.26
CA LEU A 165 2.50 -3.96 20.90
C LEU A 165 3.16 -3.36 19.67
N ASP A 166 4.48 -3.43 19.57
CA ASP A 166 5.24 -2.96 18.40
C ASP A 166 4.82 -3.71 17.14
N ILE A 167 4.53 -5.03 17.27
CA ILE A 167 4.02 -5.83 16.15
C ILE A 167 2.75 -5.21 15.58
N ILE A 168 1.71 -5.02 16.40
CA ILE A 168 0.41 -4.54 15.92
C ILE A 168 0.55 -3.18 15.26
N TYR A 169 1.26 -2.25 15.91
CA TYR A 169 1.51 -0.94 15.34
C TYR A 169 2.26 -1.00 14.02
N LYS A 170 3.23 -1.92 13.90
CA LYS A 170 4.02 -2.06 12.69
C LYS A 170 3.21 -2.68 11.55
N LEU A 171 2.42 -3.71 11.82
CA LEU A 171 1.53 -4.34 10.84
C LEU A 171 0.52 -3.34 10.28
N LEU A 172 -0.09 -2.54 11.15
CA LEU A 172 -1.04 -1.49 10.75
C LEU A 172 -0.35 -0.36 9.99
N SER A 173 0.82 0.09 10.46
CA SER A 173 1.59 1.16 9.80
C SER A 173 2.09 0.77 8.41
N LEU A 174 2.38 -0.51 8.16
CA LEU A 174 2.80 -1.05 6.88
C LEU A 174 1.61 -1.49 6.02
N GLU A 175 0.39 -1.42 6.54
CA GLU A 175 -0.83 -1.89 5.87
C GLU A 175 -0.72 -3.35 5.40
N ILE A 176 -0.11 -4.22 6.22
CA ILE A 176 0.07 -5.64 5.88
C ILE A 176 -1.29 -6.31 5.73
N LYS A 177 -1.53 -6.94 4.58
CA LYS A 177 -2.81 -7.54 4.20
C LYS A 177 -2.97 -8.98 4.69
N GLU A 178 -1.88 -9.68 4.95
CA GLU A 178 -1.85 -11.05 5.46
C GLU A 178 -0.55 -11.31 6.21
N ILE A 179 -0.61 -12.12 7.27
CA ILE A 179 0.56 -12.49 8.07
C ILE A 179 0.69 -14.01 8.20
N ILE A 180 1.90 -14.50 8.13
CA ILE A 180 2.27 -15.89 8.39
C ILE A 180 3.01 -15.96 9.71
N VAL A 181 2.70 -16.91 10.56
CA VAL A 181 3.34 -17.09 11.86
C VAL A 181 3.84 -18.52 12.04
N ASN A 182 4.92 -18.70 12.84
CA ASN A 182 5.38 -20.03 13.22
C ASN A 182 4.44 -20.69 14.25
N LYS A 183 4.53 -22.00 14.40
CA LYS A 183 3.64 -22.81 15.25
C LYS A 183 3.65 -22.40 16.72
N GLU A 184 4.80 -22.02 17.24
CA GLU A 184 5.01 -21.60 18.62
C GLU A 184 4.57 -20.15 18.89
N PHE A 185 4.03 -19.45 17.90
CA PHE A 185 3.63 -18.04 18.03
C PHE A 185 2.62 -17.82 19.17
N ASP A 186 2.83 -16.77 19.97
CA ASP A 186 1.97 -16.45 21.11
C ASP A 186 0.50 -16.27 20.71
N ARG A 187 -0.37 -17.09 21.33
CA ARG A 187 -1.81 -17.09 21.03
C ARG A 187 -2.52 -15.78 21.35
N ASN A 188 -2.06 -15.06 22.39
CA ASN A 188 -2.68 -13.79 22.78
C ASN A 188 -2.35 -12.71 21.76
N THR A 189 -1.11 -12.64 21.31
CA THR A 189 -0.69 -11.72 20.24
C THR A 189 -1.38 -12.06 18.92
N LEU A 190 -1.51 -13.35 18.59
CA LEU A 190 -2.25 -13.80 17.41
C LEU A 190 -3.73 -13.38 17.46
N ALA A 191 -4.38 -13.51 18.61
CA ALA A 191 -5.78 -13.07 18.79
C ALA A 191 -5.92 -11.56 18.58
N LYS A 192 -4.97 -10.75 19.08
CA LYS A 192 -4.95 -9.31 18.86
C LYS A 192 -4.80 -8.96 17.36
N ILE A 193 -3.89 -9.64 16.64
CA ILE A 193 -3.70 -9.45 15.18
C ILE A 193 -5.01 -9.75 14.44
N LYS A 194 -5.69 -10.86 14.80
CA LYS A 194 -6.98 -11.22 14.18
C LYS A 194 -8.10 -10.22 14.48
N ASN A 195 -8.10 -9.61 15.66
CA ASN A 195 -9.05 -8.54 16.03
C ASN A 195 -8.91 -7.32 15.13
N GLU A 196 -7.68 -7.01 14.67
CA GLU A 196 -7.42 -5.97 13.66
C GLU A 196 -7.81 -6.39 12.23
N LYS A 197 -8.49 -7.53 12.08
CA LYS A 197 -8.94 -8.08 10.79
C LYS A 197 -7.82 -8.41 9.81
N ILE A 198 -6.60 -8.65 10.31
CA ILE A 198 -5.48 -9.12 9.51
C ILE A 198 -5.54 -10.65 9.48
N PRO A 199 -5.75 -11.29 8.31
CA PRO A 199 -5.70 -12.74 8.16
C PRO A 199 -4.35 -13.28 8.60
N ALA A 200 -4.35 -14.34 9.42
CA ALA A 200 -3.14 -14.94 9.95
C ALA A 200 -3.13 -16.45 9.73
N THR A 201 -2.07 -16.95 9.10
CA THR A 201 -1.85 -18.36 8.79
C THR A 201 -0.71 -18.91 9.64
N ILE A 202 -0.92 -20.07 10.26
CA ILE A 202 0.12 -20.77 11.04
C ILE A 202 0.78 -21.79 10.11
N VAL A 203 2.12 -21.75 10.04
CA VAL A 203 2.92 -22.68 9.24
C VAL A 203 3.97 -23.37 10.12
N ASP A 204 4.05 -24.69 9.98
CA ASP A 204 4.94 -25.53 10.79
C ASP A 204 6.34 -25.73 10.18
N ASN A 205 6.41 -25.73 8.87
CA ASN A 205 7.62 -25.99 8.11
C ASN A 205 8.15 -24.73 7.46
N TYR A 206 9.43 -24.69 7.21
CA TYR A 206 10.07 -23.62 6.43
C TYR A 206 11.17 -24.23 5.56
N LEU A 207 11.46 -23.54 4.49
CA LEU A 207 12.27 -24.01 3.39
C LEU A 207 13.73 -24.22 3.83
N ASP A 208 14.30 -25.36 3.45
CA ASP A 208 15.74 -25.58 3.50
C ASP A 208 16.38 -25.02 2.23
N ASP A 209 17.18 -23.97 2.41
CA ASP A 209 18.12 -23.38 1.42
C ASP A 209 17.63 -23.05 -0.02
N MET A 210 16.35 -23.22 -0.36
CA MET A 210 15.81 -22.65 -1.60
C MET A 210 15.83 -21.12 -1.55
N TYR A 211 16.14 -20.50 -2.67
CA TYR A 211 16.24 -19.04 -2.79
C TYR A 211 17.26 -18.41 -1.82
N SER A 212 18.34 -19.13 -1.49
CA SER A 212 19.40 -18.63 -0.57
C SER A 212 20.06 -17.34 -1.05
N ASP A 213 20.06 -17.07 -2.34
CA ASP A 213 20.58 -15.83 -2.92
C ASP A 213 19.84 -14.57 -2.40
N ILE A 214 18.55 -14.69 -2.03
CA ILE A 214 17.74 -13.60 -1.51
C ILE A 214 18.25 -13.10 -0.15
N TYR A 215 18.82 -13.99 0.67
CA TYR A 215 19.28 -13.70 2.04
C TYR A 215 20.74 -14.04 2.29
N SER A 216 21.54 -14.24 1.23
CA SER A 216 22.97 -14.63 1.29
C SER A 216 23.83 -13.66 2.10
N ASP A 217 23.46 -12.37 2.14
CA ASP A 217 24.20 -11.30 2.81
C ASP A 217 23.79 -11.14 4.29
N ILE A 218 22.88 -11.99 4.80
CA ILE A 218 22.31 -11.89 6.15
C ILE A 218 22.94 -12.96 7.04
N SER A 219 23.46 -12.55 8.19
CA SER A 219 24.06 -13.43 9.20
C SER A 219 23.16 -13.71 10.41
N ASP A 220 22.09 -12.90 10.61
CA ASP A 220 21.18 -13.06 11.75
C ASP A 220 20.20 -14.20 11.50
N GLU A 221 20.36 -15.30 12.25
CA GLU A 221 19.51 -16.49 12.12
C GLU A 221 18.03 -16.23 12.40
N ARG A 222 17.69 -15.23 13.21
CA ARG A 222 16.30 -14.87 13.53
C ARG A 222 15.62 -14.31 12.29
N ILE A 223 16.30 -13.41 11.61
CA ILE A 223 15.83 -12.81 10.36
C ILE A 223 15.74 -13.89 9.28
N ILE A 224 16.76 -14.76 9.15
CA ILE A 224 16.76 -15.87 8.19
C ILE A 224 15.56 -16.80 8.39
N LYS A 225 15.20 -17.12 9.63
CA LYS A 225 14.04 -17.98 9.94
C LYS A 225 12.72 -17.32 9.50
N SER A 226 12.57 -16.03 9.77
CA SER A 226 11.38 -15.29 9.30
C SER A 226 11.31 -15.23 7.78
N ILE A 227 12.44 -15.02 7.09
CA ILE A 227 12.51 -15.02 5.61
C ILE A 227 12.13 -16.40 5.07
N LYS A 228 12.74 -17.46 5.58
CA LYS A 228 12.44 -18.82 5.15
C LYS A 228 10.97 -19.18 5.34
N LEU A 229 10.35 -18.74 6.43
CA LEU A 229 8.92 -18.92 6.68
C LEU A 229 8.04 -18.27 5.58
N LEU A 230 8.36 -17.02 5.19
CA LEU A 230 7.66 -16.32 4.11
C LEU A 230 7.87 -17.02 2.76
N LEU A 231 9.12 -17.35 2.42
CA LEU A 231 9.45 -18.01 1.15
C LEU A 231 8.81 -19.40 1.03
N TYR A 232 8.78 -20.17 2.12
CA TYR A 232 8.10 -21.45 2.15
C TYR A 232 6.60 -21.29 1.85
N TYR A 233 5.92 -20.39 2.54
CA TYR A 233 4.50 -20.16 2.33
C TYR A 233 4.21 -19.78 0.89
N LEU A 234 4.97 -18.84 0.32
CA LEU A 234 4.74 -18.37 -1.05
C LEU A 234 5.03 -19.46 -2.10
N SER A 235 6.11 -20.22 -1.95
CA SER A 235 6.52 -21.19 -2.96
C SER A 235 5.76 -22.53 -2.87
N TYR A 236 5.56 -23.07 -1.66
CA TYR A 236 4.93 -24.38 -1.48
C TYR A 236 3.43 -24.31 -1.30
N GLU A 237 2.93 -23.42 -0.45
CA GLU A 237 1.51 -23.35 -0.15
C GLU A 237 0.74 -22.52 -1.19
N GLN A 238 1.33 -21.41 -1.65
CA GLN A 238 0.74 -20.54 -2.67
C GLN A 238 1.11 -20.94 -4.10
N LYS A 239 2.05 -21.88 -4.29
CA LYS A 239 2.53 -22.38 -5.59
C LYS A 239 3.14 -21.29 -6.48
N ARG A 240 3.88 -20.33 -5.89
CA ARG A 240 4.48 -19.20 -6.60
C ARG A 240 5.94 -19.43 -6.94
N GLU A 241 6.36 -19.03 -8.14
CA GLU A 241 7.76 -18.90 -8.51
C GLU A 241 8.30 -17.55 -8.03
N LEU A 242 9.45 -17.52 -7.32
CA LEU A 242 9.97 -16.32 -6.68
C LEU A 242 11.27 -15.81 -7.33
N SER A 243 11.49 -16.13 -8.62
CA SER A 243 12.71 -15.77 -9.35
C SER A 243 12.96 -14.26 -9.48
N HIS A 244 11.93 -13.43 -9.29
CA HIS A 244 12.02 -11.96 -9.31
C HIS A 244 12.20 -11.32 -7.91
N PHE A 245 12.26 -12.14 -6.86
CA PHE A 245 12.48 -11.60 -5.52
C PHE A 245 13.89 -11.03 -5.39
N GLN A 246 13.96 -9.82 -4.82
CA GLN A 246 15.21 -9.09 -4.63
C GLN A 246 15.87 -9.50 -3.31
N LYS A 247 17.15 -9.14 -3.14
CA LYS A 247 17.84 -9.32 -1.87
C LYS A 247 17.13 -8.58 -0.75
N VAL A 248 17.05 -9.23 0.42
CA VAL A 248 16.38 -8.67 1.59
C VAL A 248 17.06 -7.41 2.08
N ILE A 249 16.27 -6.37 2.29
CA ILE A 249 16.72 -5.11 2.89
C ILE A 249 16.40 -5.14 4.39
N ILE A 250 17.44 -5.14 5.23
CA ILE A 250 17.26 -5.04 6.68
C ILE A 250 16.93 -3.60 7.04
N LYS A 251 15.76 -3.38 7.63
CA LYS A 251 15.35 -2.07 8.15
C LYS A 251 15.96 -1.86 9.53
N LYS A 252 16.88 -0.88 9.62
CA LYS A 252 17.43 -0.41 10.89
C LYS A 252 16.57 0.76 11.38
N GLU A 253 16.24 0.77 12.66
CA GLU A 253 15.43 1.85 13.26
C GLU A 253 16.08 3.23 13.11
N ASP A 254 17.41 3.30 13.12
CA ASP A 254 18.16 4.57 13.08
C ASP A 254 18.37 5.16 11.67
N ALA A 255 17.95 4.46 10.62
CA ALA A 255 18.18 4.91 9.23
C ALA A 255 17.17 5.93 8.71
N THR A 256 16.01 6.02 9.34
CA THR A 256 14.92 6.91 8.95
C THR A 256 14.26 7.55 10.16
N LEU A 257 13.62 8.69 9.94
CA LEU A 257 12.81 9.37 10.95
C LEU A 257 11.69 8.46 11.43
N ILE A 258 11.63 8.24 12.75
CA ILE A 258 10.63 7.38 13.37
C ILE A 258 9.34 8.17 13.62
N MET A 259 8.24 7.65 13.11
CA MET A 259 6.89 8.14 13.36
C MET A 259 5.97 6.95 13.67
N ASP A 260 5.21 7.05 14.75
CA ASP A 260 4.17 6.07 15.04
C ASP A 260 2.93 6.28 14.13
N ILE A 261 2.01 5.32 14.17
CA ILE A 261 0.79 5.38 13.35
C ILE A 261 -0.08 6.60 13.68
N HIS A 262 -0.09 7.02 14.94
CA HIS A 262 -0.85 8.19 15.39
C HIS A 262 -0.25 9.48 14.83
N THR A 263 1.08 9.60 14.82
CA THR A 263 1.78 10.73 14.22
C THR A 263 1.52 10.83 12.72
N LYS A 264 1.63 9.72 11.98
CA LYS A 264 1.32 9.69 10.55
C LYS A 264 -0.11 10.15 10.27
N ARG A 265 -1.05 9.67 11.07
CA ARG A 265 -2.48 9.99 10.97
C ARG A 265 -2.79 11.43 11.39
N ASN A 266 -2.26 11.89 12.54
CA ASN A 266 -2.50 13.25 13.04
C ASN A 266 -1.95 14.33 12.11
N LEU A 267 -0.86 14.04 11.37
CA LEU A 267 -0.30 14.91 10.35
C LEU A 267 -0.93 14.72 8.96
N GLU A 268 -1.88 13.81 8.82
CA GLU A 268 -2.58 13.52 7.56
C GLU A 268 -1.60 13.29 6.40
N LEU A 269 -0.60 12.41 6.62
CA LEU A 269 0.50 12.22 5.66
C LEU A 269 0.05 11.51 4.39
N THR A 270 -0.72 10.43 4.53
CA THR A 270 -1.15 9.59 3.41
C THR A 270 -2.66 9.59 3.18
N GLU A 271 -3.44 9.87 4.23
CA GLU A 271 -4.90 9.93 4.21
C GLU A 271 -5.42 11.07 5.09
N CYS A 272 -6.60 11.61 4.76
CA CYS A 272 -7.30 12.62 5.56
C CYS A 272 -7.99 11.96 6.76
N LEU A 273 -7.91 12.58 7.93
CA LEU A 273 -8.52 12.09 9.17
C LEU A 273 -10.03 11.89 9.06
N ARG A 274 -10.71 12.80 8.38
CA ARG A 274 -12.17 12.84 8.30
C ARG A 274 -12.74 11.83 7.30
N THR A 275 -12.18 11.79 6.09
CA THR A 275 -12.73 10.99 4.97
C THR A 275 -12.08 9.63 4.85
N LYS A 276 -10.92 9.42 5.48
CA LYS A 276 -10.08 8.22 5.29
C LYS A 276 -9.63 8.03 3.84
N GLU A 277 -9.65 9.08 3.05
CA GLU A 277 -9.23 9.08 1.66
C GLU A 277 -7.88 9.79 1.50
N ARG A 278 -7.22 9.50 0.41
CA ARG A 278 -5.96 10.15 0.04
C ARG A 278 -6.10 11.66 -0.19
N MET A 279 -7.28 12.11 -0.64
CA MET A 279 -7.58 13.52 -0.90
C MET A 279 -7.39 14.35 0.37
N TYR A 280 -6.75 15.53 0.25
CA TYR A 280 -6.37 16.43 1.34
C TYR A 280 -5.24 15.95 2.27
N SER A 281 -4.51 14.89 1.90
CA SER A 281 -3.28 14.48 2.59
C SER A 281 -2.03 15.14 1.99
N LEU A 282 -0.88 15.01 2.68
CA LEU A 282 0.41 15.44 2.13
C LEU A 282 0.75 14.67 0.85
N LEU A 283 0.49 13.36 0.83
CA LEU A 283 0.69 12.51 -0.35
C LEU A 283 -0.13 13.00 -1.55
N TRP A 284 -1.40 13.40 -1.33
CA TRP A 284 -2.23 13.97 -2.40
C TRP A 284 -1.66 15.28 -2.97
N LEU A 285 -1.08 16.13 -2.12
CA LEU A 285 -0.46 17.38 -2.56
C LEU A 285 0.77 17.13 -3.43
N LEU A 286 1.65 16.23 -2.96
CA LEU A 286 2.97 16.00 -3.54
C LEU A 286 2.95 15.04 -4.73
N ASP A 287 1.90 14.22 -4.91
CA ASP A 287 1.85 13.24 -6.00
C ASP A 287 1.49 13.88 -7.36
N ASN A 288 2.53 14.33 -8.03
CA ASN A 288 2.52 14.72 -9.44
C ASN A 288 3.44 13.81 -10.27
N THR A 289 3.70 12.61 -9.75
CA THR A 289 4.46 11.56 -10.44
C THR A 289 3.74 11.12 -11.72
N LYS A 290 4.49 10.60 -12.67
CA LYS A 290 4.00 10.15 -13.98
C LYS A 290 3.82 8.64 -14.04
N THR A 291 4.49 7.91 -13.16
CA THR A 291 4.46 6.44 -13.10
C THR A 291 3.79 5.96 -11.81
N ALA A 292 3.18 4.77 -11.86
CA ALA A 292 2.64 4.12 -10.67
C ALA A 292 3.76 3.78 -9.66
N MET A 293 4.94 3.37 -10.15
CA MET A 293 6.14 3.13 -9.35
C MET A 293 6.57 4.40 -8.59
N GLY A 294 6.59 5.56 -9.25
CA GLY A 294 6.89 6.84 -8.63
C GLY A 294 5.92 7.19 -7.52
N SER A 295 4.61 6.94 -7.70
CA SER A 295 3.60 7.19 -6.66
C SER A 295 3.81 6.29 -5.43
N ARG A 296 4.14 5.00 -5.60
CA ARG A 296 4.49 4.09 -4.50
C ARG A 296 5.78 4.54 -3.80
N ARG A 297 6.79 4.94 -4.59
CA ARG A 297 8.06 5.46 -4.06
C ARG A 297 7.87 6.75 -3.28
N LEU A 298 6.99 7.66 -3.71
CA LEU A 298 6.65 8.87 -2.98
C LEU A 298 5.98 8.56 -1.64
N LYS A 299 5.00 7.64 -1.61
CA LYS A 299 4.40 7.17 -0.35
C LYS A 299 5.48 6.64 0.60
N TYR A 300 6.38 5.81 0.06
CA TYR A 300 7.51 5.28 0.82
C TYR A 300 8.42 6.39 1.39
N PHE A 301 8.73 7.44 0.62
CA PHE A 301 9.54 8.58 1.09
C PHE A 301 8.86 9.32 2.23
N ILE A 302 7.56 9.60 2.11
CA ILE A 302 6.76 10.29 3.15
C ILE A 302 6.70 9.46 4.44
N GLU A 303 6.59 8.14 4.34
CA GLU A 303 6.52 7.24 5.49
C GLU A 303 7.87 6.94 6.12
N ASN A 304 8.97 7.13 5.38
CA ASN A 304 10.34 6.84 5.79
C ASN A 304 11.28 8.01 5.44
N PRO A 305 11.10 9.22 6.02
CA PRO A 305 11.99 10.35 5.76
C PRO A 305 13.42 10.02 6.20
N LEU A 306 14.40 10.59 5.51
CA LEU A 306 15.81 10.35 5.78
C LEU A 306 16.30 11.11 7.03
N VAL A 307 17.31 10.55 7.70
CA VAL A 307 18.07 11.22 8.77
C VAL A 307 19.51 11.53 8.36
N ASP A 308 19.93 11.05 7.21
CA ASP A 308 21.26 11.32 6.65
C ASP A 308 21.23 12.62 5.85
N MET A 309 21.95 13.64 6.36
CA MET A 309 22.01 14.98 5.76
C MET A 309 22.60 14.97 4.35
N ASP A 310 23.58 14.12 4.07
CA ASP A 310 24.23 14.07 2.76
C ASP A 310 23.26 13.51 1.71
N MET A 311 22.50 12.46 2.06
CA MET A 311 21.49 11.92 1.19
C MET A 311 20.33 12.90 0.94
N ILE A 312 19.91 13.65 1.96
CA ILE A 312 18.88 14.70 1.81
C ILE A 312 19.38 15.80 0.88
N ASN A 313 20.61 16.27 1.10
CA ASN A 313 21.20 17.33 0.26
C ASN A 313 21.35 16.89 -1.20
N ARG A 314 21.74 15.64 -1.45
CA ARG A 314 21.76 15.09 -2.84
C ARG A 314 20.39 15.20 -3.53
N ARG A 315 19.31 14.91 -2.82
CA ARG A 315 17.96 15.10 -3.36
C ARG A 315 17.65 16.57 -3.64
N TYR A 316 18.00 17.48 -2.72
CA TYR A 316 17.86 18.92 -2.95
C TYR A 316 18.65 19.40 -4.18
N ASP A 317 19.87 18.90 -4.38
CA ASP A 317 20.69 19.26 -5.53
C ASP A 317 20.04 18.85 -6.85
N ILE A 318 19.46 17.65 -6.91
CA ILE A 318 18.72 17.19 -8.09
C ILE A 318 17.45 18.01 -8.30
N VAL A 319 16.66 18.26 -7.24
CA VAL A 319 15.45 19.10 -7.32
C VAL A 319 15.80 20.52 -7.80
N SER A 320 16.91 21.11 -7.31
CA SER A 320 17.38 22.42 -7.79
C SER A 320 17.70 22.40 -9.27
N LYS A 321 18.46 21.40 -9.75
CA LYS A 321 18.80 21.25 -11.17
C LYS A 321 17.58 21.06 -12.06
N LEU A 322 16.60 20.29 -11.58
CA LEU A 322 15.32 20.09 -12.29
C LEU A 322 14.51 21.39 -12.39
N LEU A 323 14.61 22.28 -11.42
CA LEU A 323 14.01 23.61 -11.45
C LEU A 323 14.74 24.56 -12.41
N ASP A 324 16.08 24.51 -12.40
CA ASP A 324 16.92 25.35 -13.29
C ASP A 324 16.75 24.95 -14.77
N GLU A 325 16.63 23.65 -15.04
CA GLU A 325 16.49 23.05 -16.38
C GLU A 325 15.03 22.67 -16.70
N PHE A 326 14.12 23.66 -16.62
CA PHE A 326 12.68 23.40 -16.72
C PHE A 326 12.24 22.74 -18.04
N ILE A 327 12.87 23.06 -19.19
CA ILE A 327 12.55 22.44 -20.49
C ILE A 327 12.89 20.96 -20.45
N LEU A 328 14.09 20.61 -20.00
CA LEU A 328 14.53 19.22 -19.85
C LEU A 328 13.65 18.46 -18.87
N THR A 329 13.21 19.13 -17.81
CA THR A 329 12.28 18.55 -16.81
C THR A 329 10.93 18.23 -17.41
N ASP A 330 10.36 19.13 -18.24
CA ASP A 330 9.08 18.87 -18.91
C ASP A 330 9.20 17.73 -19.95
N GLU A 331 10.27 17.69 -20.71
CA GLU A 331 10.58 16.57 -21.59
C GLU A 331 10.74 15.24 -20.83
N LEU A 332 11.47 15.26 -19.70
CA LEU A 332 11.60 14.09 -18.84
C LEU A 332 10.24 13.61 -18.31
N ARG A 333 9.37 14.53 -17.92
CA ARG A 333 8.00 14.21 -17.49
C ARG A 333 7.17 13.55 -18.58
N ASN A 334 7.35 13.97 -19.83
CA ASN A 334 6.68 13.37 -20.98
C ASN A 334 7.22 11.96 -21.28
N ASP A 335 8.53 11.74 -21.18
CA ASP A 335 9.12 10.41 -21.31
C ASP A 335 8.62 9.47 -20.21
N LEU A 336 8.62 9.93 -18.95
CA LEU A 336 8.13 9.16 -17.80
C LEU A 336 6.66 8.76 -17.95
N TYR A 337 5.83 9.58 -18.59
CA TYR A 337 4.42 9.25 -18.86
C TYR A 337 4.27 8.02 -19.78
N SER A 338 5.27 7.74 -20.60
CA SER A 338 5.30 6.57 -21.50
C SER A 338 5.87 5.31 -20.82
N VAL A 339 6.37 5.41 -19.59
CA VAL A 339 6.88 4.27 -18.82
C VAL A 339 5.76 3.62 -18.03
N TYR A 340 5.46 2.38 -18.34
CA TYR A 340 4.53 1.54 -17.59
C TYR A 340 5.16 1.00 -16.30
N ASP A 341 4.38 0.31 -15.50
CA ASP A 341 4.80 -0.25 -14.21
C ASP A 341 5.77 -1.43 -14.39
N LEU A 342 7.05 -1.11 -14.56
CA LEU A 342 8.12 -2.10 -14.76
C LEU A 342 8.27 -3.05 -13.58
N GLU A 343 8.04 -2.59 -12.33
CA GLU A 343 8.11 -3.45 -11.15
C GLU A 343 7.07 -4.57 -11.24
N ARG A 344 5.82 -4.24 -11.49
CA ARG A 344 4.74 -5.22 -11.61
C ARG A 344 4.79 -6.03 -12.91
N LEU A 345 5.32 -5.47 -13.98
CA LEU A 345 5.61 -6.21 -15.21
C LEU A 345 6.64 -7.32 -14.96
N CYS A 346 7.71 -7.04 -14.22
CA CYS A 346 8.68 -8.07 -13.82
C CYS A 346 8.03 -9.21 -13.05
N GLY A 347 7.15 -8.91 -12.10
CA GLY A 347 6.39 -9.92 -11.35
C GLY A 347 5.53 -10.79 -12.27
N ARG A 348 4.75 -10.18 -13.18
CA ARG A 348 3.92 -10.94 -14.15
C ARG A 348 4.73 -11.80 -15.10
N ILE A 349 5.90 -11.33 -15.55
CA ILE A 349 6.82 -12.10 -16.38
C ILE A 349 7.36 -13.30 -15.60
N ALA A 350 7.80 -13.09 -14.36
CA ALA A 350 8.32 -14.15 -13.50
C ALA A 350 7.28 -15.23 -13.24
N PHE A 351 6.06 -14.84 -12.85
CA PHE A 351 4.95 -15.77 -12.62
C PHE A 351 4.42 -16.44 -13.88
N GLY A 352 4.85 -16.02 -15.06
CA GLY A 352 4.35 -16.56 -16.31
C GLY A 352 2.92 -16.13 -16.64
N SER A 353 2.38 -15.11 -15.98
CA SER A 353 1.03 -14.55 -16.21
C SER A 353 1.01 -13.38 -17.19
N ALA A 354 2.18 -12.85 -17.59
CA ALA A 354 2.28 -11.77 -18.56
C ALA A 354 1.67 -12.17 -19.93
N ASN A 355 0.84 -11.29 -20.47
CA ASN A 355 0.15 -11.44 -21.75
C ASN A 355 0.74 -10.55 -22.85
N GLY A 356 0.14 -10.57 -24.07
CA GLY A 356 0.62 -9.78 -25.19
C GLY A 356 0.67 -8.28 -24.92
N LYS A 357 -0.33 -7.73 -24.24
CA LYS A 357 -0.36 -6.31 -23.87
C LYS A 357 0.72 -5.95 -22.86
N ASP A 358 1.00 -6.84 -21.90
CA ASP A 358 2.07 -6.63 -20.92
C ASP A 358 3.44 -6.51 -21.60
N LEU A 359 3.72 -7.37 -22.58
CA LEU A 359 4.98 -7.29 -23.35
C LEU A 359 5.04 -6.04 -24.25
N LEU A 360 3.92 -5.58 -24.79
CA LEU A 360 3.85 -4.29 -25.49
C LEU A 360 4.08 -3.11 -24.57
N GLN A 361 3.53 -3.11 -23.36
CA GLN A 361 3.79 -2.10 -22.34
C GLN A 361 5.28 -2.07 -21.96
N LEU A 362 5.90 -3.27 -21.83
CA LEU A 362 7.35 -3.37 -21.62
C LEU A 362 8.12 -2.76 -22.81
N LYS A 363 7.78 -3.13 -24.05
CA LYS A 363 8.39 -2.56 -25.26
C LYS A 363 8.32 -1.03 -25.26
N THR A 364 7.12 -0.45 -25.04
CA THR A 364 6.94 1.00 -25.02
C THR A 364 7.77 1.67 -23.92
N SER A 365 7.88 1.04 -22.76
CA SER A 365 8.73 1.54 -21.68
C SER A 365 10.22 1.52 -22.07
N LEU A 366 10.68 0.45 -22.71
CA LEU A 366 12.09 0.31 -23.15
C LEU A 366 12.45 1.32 -24.24
N GLU A 367 11.51 1.71 -25.09
CA GLU A 367 11.70 2.68 -26.17
C GLU A 367 12.18 4.04 -25.68
N VAL A 368 11.69 4.48 -24.52
CA VAL A 368 12.00 5.81 -23.96
C VAL A 368 13.20 5.80 -23.02
N LEU A 369 13.71 4.62 -22.59
CA LEU A 369 14.83 4.54 -21.65
C LEU A 369 16.11 5.24 -22.12
N PRO A 370 16.53 5.19 -23.40
CA PRO A 370 17.70 5.94 -23.88
C PRO A 370 17.57 7.45 -23.67
N SER A 371 16.37 8.01 -23.94
CA SER A 371 16.07 9.42 -23.77
C SER A 371 16.09 9.82 -22.29
N ILE A 372 15.48 9.00 -21.42
CA ILE A 372 15.53 9.20 -19.97
C ILE A 372 16.96 9.16 -19.45
N LYS A 373 17.76 8.19 -19.90
CA LYS A 373 19.20 8.07 -19.55
C LYS A 373 19.99 9.35 -19.87
N GLU A 374 19.82 9.87 -21.07
CA GLU A 374 20.51 11.11 -21.49
C GLU A 374 20.14 12.28 -20.57
N LYS A 375 18.85 12.44 -20.26
CA LYS A 375 18.34 13.52 -19.42
C LYS A 375 18.83 13.41 -17.97
N ILE A 376 18.77 12.22 -17.35
CA ILE A 376 19.26 12.01 -15.99
C ILE A 376 20.77 12.23 -15.88
N ASN A 377 21.55 11.87 -16.92
CA ASN A 377 22.98 12.16 -16.97
C ASN A 377 23.25 13.66 -17.06
N THR A 378 22.46 14.41 -17.81
CA THR A 378 22.59 15.87 -17.95
C THR A 378 22.36 16.58 -16.61
N ILE A 379 21.35 16.15 -15.84
CA ILE A 379 21.12 16.69 -14.48
C ILE A 379 22.12 16.14 -13.45
N GLY A 380 22.95 15.16 -13.82
CA GLY A 380 23.92 14.51 -12.92
C GLY A 380 23.24 13.70 -11.83
N PHE A 381 22.22 12.91 -12.19
CA PHE A 381 21.61 11.95 -11.29
C PHE A 381 22.65 10.90 -10.88
N TYR A 382 22.56 10.40 -9.65
CA TYR A 382 23.59 9.55 -9.03
C TYR A 382 23.53 8.07 -9.42
N ASP A 383 22.43 7.62 -10.00
CA ASP A 383 22.23 6.25 -10.48
C ASP A 383 22.03 6.23 -12.00
N ASP A 384 22.41 5.14 -12.66
CA ASP A 384 22.35 4.98 -14.11
C ASP A 384 21.28 3.98 -14.54
N ILE A 385 20.76 4.18 -15.77
CA ILE A 385 19.77 3.31 -16.43
C ILE A 385 20.46 2.53 -17.54
N GLU A 386 20.15 1.24 -17.65
CA GLU A 386 20.56 0.39 -18.75
C GLU A 386 19.46 0.31 -19.82
N PRO A 387 19.68 0.79 -21.05
CA PRO A 387 18.62 0.91 -22.06
C PRO A 387 18.01 -0.40 -22.57
N LEU A 388 18.68 -1.55 -22.40
CA LEU A 388 18.21 -2.88 -22.81
C LEU A 388 17.76 -2.97 -24.28
N SER A 389 18.57 -2.42 -25.19
CA SER A 389 18.25 -2.36 -26.63
C SER A 389 18.02 -3.74 -27.27
N GLU A 390 18.70 -4.79 -26.79
CA GLU A 390 18.49 -6.14 -27.28
C GLU A 390 17.09 -6.66 -26.97
N LEU A 391 16.61 -6.43 -25.75
CA LEU A 391 15.27 -6.80 -25.33
C LEU A 391 14.20 -6.00 -26.10
N TYR A 392 14.43 -4.69 -26.29
CA TYR A 392 13.55 -3.85 -27.10
C TYR A 392 13.42 -4.42 -28.52
N ASN A 393 14.55 -4.72 -29.21
CA ASN A 393 14.54 -5.25 -30.56
C ASN A 393 13.86 -6.62 -30.66
N LEU A 394 14.04 -7.48 -29.64
CA LEU A 394 13.32 -8.76 -29.56
C LEU A 394 11.81 -8.53 -29.52
N LEU A 395 11.32 -7.67 -28.61
CA LEU A 395 9.89 -7.41 -28.45
C LEU A 395 9.31 -6.72 -29.70
N ASP A 396 10.03 -5.76 -30.27
CA ASP A 396 9.58 -5.04 -31.46
C ASP A 396 9.47 -5.94 -32.70
N SER A 397 10.39 -6.88 -32.88
CA SER A 397 10.36 -7.82 -33.99
C SER A 397 9.38 -8.97 -33.81
N SER A 398 9.02 -9.30 -32.58
CA SER A 398 8.27 -10.54 -32.26
C SER A 398 6.82 -10.34 -31.94
N ILE A 399 6.44 -9.30 -31.15
CA ILE A 399 5.08 -9.12 -30.64
C ILE A 399 4.25 -8.27 -31.61
N ASN A 400 3.02 -8.73 -31.88
CA ASN A 400 2.09 -7.98 -32.70
C ASN A 400 1.56 -6.76 -31.91
N GLU A 401 1.45 -5.59 -32.56
CA GLU A 401 0.99 -4.36 -31.93
C GLU A 401 -0.46 -4.44 -31.43
N ASP A 402 -1.29 -5.25 -32.09
CA ASP A 402 -2.68 -5.52 -31.70
C ASP A 402 -2.84 -6.85 -30.92
N ALA A 403 -1.77 -7.30 -30.25
CA ALA A 403 -1.80 -8.55 -29.50
C ALA A 403 -2.95 -8.58 -28.48
N PRO A 404 -3.78 -9.63 -28.46
CA PRO A 404 -4.90 -9.75 -27.52
C PRO A 404 -4.42 -10.09 -26.09
N VAL A 405 -5.32 -9.97 -25.14
CA VAL A 405 -5.08 -10.39 -23.75
C VAL A 405 -5.03 -11.92 -23.64
N GLY A 406 -5.92 -12.60 -24.38
CA GLY A 406 -5.99 -14.06 -24.35
C GLY A 406 -4.91 -14.73 -25.18
N LEU A 407 -4.05 -15.52 -24.57
CA LEU A 407 -2.92 -16.17 -25.24
C LEU A 407 -3.31 -17.25 -26.29
N LYS A 408 -4.56 -17.67 -26.31
CA LYS A 408 -5.08 -18.66 -27.26
C LYS A 408 -6.09 -18.09 -28.26
N GLU A 409 -6.08 -16.77 -28.43
CA GLU A 409 -6.94 -16.08 -29.39
C GLU A 409 -6.29 -15.92 -30.77
N GLY A 410 -4.98 -16.18 -30.87
CA GLY A 410 -4.18 -15.88 -32.06
C GLY A 410 -3.70 -14.43 -32.13
N PHE A 411 -3.01 -14.04 -33.20
CA PHE A 411 -2.48 -12.69 -33.42
C PHE A 411 -1.47 -12.19 -32.37
N LEU A 412 -0.80 -13.09 -31.66
CA LEU A 412 0.22 -12.75 -30.69
C LEU A 412 1.55 -12.34 -31.33
N ILE A 413 1.92 -13.02 -32.43
CA ILE A 413 3.25 -12.91 -33.05
C ILE A 413 3.20 -12.14 -34.36
N LYS A 414 4.14 -11.20 -34.50
CA LYS A 414 4.30 -10.34 -35.68
C LYS A 414 4.69 -11.17 -36.91
N SER A 415 4.19 -10.78 -38.06
CA SER A 415 4.58 -11.42 -39.33
C SER A 415 6.07 -11.15 -39.63
N GLY A 416 6.80 -12.16 -40.10
CA GLY A 416 8.22 -12.08 -40.35
C GLY A 416 9.11 -12.57 -39.21
N TYR A 417 8.57 -12.83 -38.01
CA TYR A 417 9.33 -13.36 -36.91
C TYR A 417 9.66 -14.85 -37.03
N SER A 418 8.68 -15.66 -37.49
CA SER A 418 8.88 -17.11 -37.71
C SER A 418 8.45 -17.51 -39.12
N LYS A 419 9.35 -18.08 -39.90
CA LYS A 419 9.05 -18.60 -41.25
C LYS A 419 7.96 -19.65 -41.24
N GLU A 420 8.02 -20.57 -40.27
CA GLU A 420 7.03 -21.64 -40.13
C GLU A 420 5.62 -21.05 -39.84
N LEU A 421 5.54 -20.06 -39.00
CA LEU A 421 4.27 -19.39 -38.71
C LEU A 421 3.71 -18.64 -39.93
N ASP A 422 4.58 -17.94 -40.66
CA ASP A 422 4.19 -17.22 -41.88
C ASP A 422 3.70 -18.15 -42.97
N GLU A 423 4.35 -19.31 -43.16
CA GLU A 423 3.91 -20.36 -44.09
C GLU A 423 2.51 -20.88 -43.72
N LEU A 424 2.28 -21.18 -42.42
CA LEU A 424 0.96 -21.62 -41.94
C LEU A 424 -0.11 -20.53 -42.12
N LYS A 425 0.22 -19.27 -41.83
CA LYS A 425 -0.70 -18.14 -42.05
C LYS A 425 -1.05 -17.95 -43.53
N ASN A 426 -0.09 -18.13 -44.42
CA ASN A 426 -0.31 -18.05 -45.85
C ASN A 426 -1.19 -19.22 -46.36
N LEU A 427 -0.98 -20.45 -45.83
CA LEU A 427 -1.85 -21.61 -46.14
C LEU A 427 -3.28 -21.40 -45.68
N SER A 428 -3.49 -20.87 -44.45
CA SER A 428 -4.81 -20.55 -43.94
C SER A 428 -5.51 -19.45 -44.75
N LYS A 429 -4.79 -18.39 -45.12
CA LYS A 429 -5.29 -17.32 -45.97
C LYS A 429 -5.67 -17.83 -47.35
N GLY A 430 -4.83 -18.64 -48.00
CA GLY A 430 -5.14 -19.29 -49.26
C GLY A 430 -6.38 -20.19 -49.18
N GLY A 431 -6.60 -20.86 -48.07
CA GLY A 431 -7.82 -21.61 -47.80
C GLY A 431 -9.09 -20.72 -47.71
N LYS A 432 -9.01 -19.57 -47.03
CA LYS A 432 -10.12 -18.60 -46.96
C LYS A 432 -10.42 -17.95 -48.33
N ASP A 433 -9.40 -17.62 -49.06
CA ASP A 433 -9.54 -17.15 -50.45
C ASP A 433 -10.19 -18.20 -51.36
N PHE A 434 -9.82 -19.48 -51.18
CA PHE A 434 -10.49 -20.60 -51.86
C PHE A 434 -11.99 -20.64 -51.52
N ILE A 435 -12.40 -20.52 -50.24
CA ILE A 435 -13.81 -20.55 -49.83
C ILE A 435 -14.59 -19.40 -50.52
N SER A 436 -14.01 -18.19 -50.54
CA SER A 436 -14.65 -17.05 -51.23
C SER A 436 -14.76 -17.23 -52.72
N ASN A 437 -13.74 -17.78 -53.37
CA ASN A 437 -13.77 -18.15 -54.79
C ASN A 437 -14.75 -19.28 -55.07
N PHE A 438 -14.76 -20.30 -54.22
CA PHE A 438 -15.69 -21.44 -54.30
C PHE A 438 -17.15 -20.97 -54.21
N GLU A 439 -17.47 -20.03 -53.34
CA GLU A 439 -18.82 -19.46 -53.28
C GLU A 439 -19.23 -18.80 -54.60
N ARG A 440 -18.31 -18.05 -55.22
CA ARG A 440 -18.53 -17.41 -56.52
C ARG A 440 -18.70 -18.43 -57.65
N GLU A 441 -17.78 -19.40 -57.75
CA GLU A 441 -17.80 -20.49 -58.74
C GLU A 441 -19.03 -21.34 -58.60
N GLU A 442 -19.47 -21.68 -57.39
CA GLU A 442 -20.68 -22.47 -57.14
C GLU A 442 -21.93 -21.68 -57.49
N ARG A 443 -21.97 -20.37 -57.27
CA ARG A 443 -23.09 -19.53 -57.78
C ARG A 443 -23.16 -19.51 -59.28
N GLU A 444 -22.04 -19.45 -59.97
CA GLU A 444 -21.97 -19.51 -61.43
C GLU A 444 -22.36 -20.88 -61.97
N ARG A 445 -21.79 -21.94 -61.39
CA ARG A 445 -22.06 -23.32 -61.78
C ARG A 445 -23.50 -23.75 -61.62
N THR A 446 -24.11 -23.37 -60.47
CA THR A 446 -25.50 -23.79 -60.13
C THR A 446 -26.56 -22.83 -60.63
N GLY A 447 -26.20 -21.61 -60.99
CA GLY A 447 -27.14 -20.52 -61.34
C GLY A 447 -27.92 -19.97 -60.15
N ILE A 448 -27.63 -20.42 -58.90
CA ILE A 448 -28.32 -20.03 -57.67
C ILE A 448 -27.73 -18.71 -57.16
N LYS A 449 -28.36 -17.59 -57.49
CA LYS A 449 -27.87 -16.26 -57.10
C LYS A 449 -27.85 -16.04 -55.57
N GLY A 450 -28.66 -16.70 -54.80
CA GLY A 450 -28.79 -16.62 -53.33
C GLY A 450 -27.93 -17.60 -52.57
N LEU A 451 -27.04 -18.38 -53.22
CA LEU A 451 -26.13 -19.31 -52.56
C LEU A 451 -25.10 -18.52 -51.76
N LYS A 452 -24.87 -18.93 -50.49
CA LYS A 452 -23.84 -18.40 -49.60
C LYS A 452 -23.10 -19.56 -48.98
N VAL A 453 -21.81 -19.37 -48.77
CA VAL A 453 -20.97 -20.25 -47.93
C VAL A 453 -20.84 -19.62 -46.56
N GLY A 454 -21.27 -20.35 -45.53
CA GLY A 454 -21.22 -19.96 -44.13
C GLY A 454 -20.44 -20.95 -43.29
N PHE A 455 -20.07 -20.55 -42.07
CA PHE A 455 -19.42 -21.42 -41.09
C PHE A 455 -20.27 -21.54 -39.82
N ASN A 456 -20.33 -22.75 -39.28
CA ASN A 456 -20.98 -23.02 -38.00
C ASN A 456 -20.12 -23.97 -37.17
N LYS A 457 -19.89 -23.65 -35.86
CA LYS A 457 -19.04 -24.46 -34.97
C LYS A 457 -19.45 -25.94 -34.85
N VAL A 458 -20.71 -26.27 -35.13
CA VAL A 458 -21.26 -27.66 -35.01
C VAL A 458 -21.07 -28.45 -36.30
N PHE A 459 -21.27 -27.82 -37.46
CA PHE A 459 -21.29 -28.49 -38.76
C PHE A 459 -20.13 -28.12 -39.67
N GLY A 460 -19.31 -27.10 -39.31
CA GLY A 460 -18.26 -26.59 -40.13
C GLY A 460 -18.74 -25.64 -41.22
N TYR A 461 -18.03 -25.60 -42.34
CA TYR A 461 -18.44 -24.84 -43.52
C TYR A 461 -19.63 -25.50 -44.22
N TYR A 462 -20.60 -24.69 -44.60
CA TYR A 462 -21.82 -25.16 -45.26
C TYR A 462 -22.23 -24.19 -46.40
N ILE A 463 -22.94 -24.76 -47.38
CA ILE A 463 -23.58 -23.98 -48.41
C ILE A 463 -25.02 -23.73 -47.97
N GLU A 464 -25.42 -22.48 -47.90
CA GLU A 464 -26.76 -22.05 -47.57
C GLU A 464 -27.54 -21.64 -48.82
N VAL A 465 -28.69 -22.27 -49.04
CA VAL A 465 -29.56 -21.94 -50.16
C VAL A 465 -30.94 -21.60 -49.63
N SER A 466 -31.50 -20.47 -50.03
CA SER A 466 -32.82 -20.04 -49.63
C SER A 466 -33.91 -20.96 -50.26
N ASN A 467 -35.02 -21.12 -49.54
CA ASN A 467 -36.11 -22.02 -49.94
C ASN A 467 -36.64 -21.74 -51.38
N SER A 468 -36.55 -20.52 -51.88
CA SER A 468 -36.93 -20.12 -53.22
C SER A 468 -36.12 -20.76 -54.37
N TYR A 469 -34.91 -21.27 -54.06
CA TYR A 469 -33.99 -21.89 -55.03
C TYR A 469 -33.77 -23.37 -54.81
N LEU A 470 -34.47 -24.02 -53.87
CA LEU A 470 -34.29 -25.47 -53.55
C LEU A 470 -34.62 -26.35 -54.74
N SER A 471 -35.55 -25.96 -55.58
CA SER A 471 -35.90 -26.71 -56.79
C SER A 471 -34.80 -26.75 -57.85
N MET A 472 -33.77 -25.94 -57.73
CA MET A 472 -32.58 -25.92 -58.57
C MET A 472 -31.50 -26.90 -58.14
N ILE A 473 -31.63 -27.51 -56.94
CA ILE A 473 -30.64 -28.44 -56.43
C ILE A 473 -30.95 -29.81 -56.95
N THR A 474 -30.02 -30.39 -57.70
CA THR A 474 -30.08 -31.73 -58.31
C THR A 474 -29.07 -32.67 -57.64
N ASP A 475 -29.25 -33.96 -57.64
CA ASP A 475 -28.39 -34.97 -56.99
C ASP A 475 -27.00 -35.01 -57.57
N ASP A 476 -26.77 -34.59 -58.82
CA ASP A 476 -25.49 -34.50 -59.50
C ASP A 476 -24.62 -33.35 -59.03
N MET A 477 -25.14 -32.37 -58.27
CA MET A 477 -24.39 -31.29 -57.68
C MET A 477 -23.51 -31.72 -56.50
N GLY A 478 -23.70 -32.90 -55.91
CA GLY A 478 -22.88 -33.48 -54.85
C GLY A 478 -23.13 -32.81 -53.49
N TYR A 479 -24.33 -32.21 -53.26
CA TYR A 479 -24.71 -31.58 -52.02
C TYR A 479 -25.41 -32.55 -51.09
N THR A 480 -24.90 -32.66 -49.86
CA THR A 480 -25.53 -33.46 -48.80
C THR A 480 -26.22 -32.52 -47.83
N ARG A 481 -27.54 -32.67 -47.66
CA ARG A 481 -28.35 -31.88 -46.73
C ARG A 481 -27.96 -32.16 -45.28
N LYS A 482 -27.79 -31.14 -44.50
CA LYS A 482 -27.43 -31.20 -43.05
C LYS A 482 -28.42 -30.54 -42.12
N GLN A 483 -29.00 -29.40 -42.51
CA GLN A 483 -29.93 -28.70 -41.68
C GLN A 483 -30.97 -27.93 -42.50
N THR A 484 -32.23 -28.00 -42.04
CA THR A 484 -33.36 -27.24 -42.57
C THR A 484 -33.72 -26.14 -41.60
N LEU A 485 -33.79 -24.92 -42.09
CA LEU A 485 -34.20 -23.71 -41.36
C LEU A 485 -35.49 -23.16 -41.97
N ALA A 486 -36.15 -22.22 -41.29
CA ALA A 486 -37.43 -21.68 -41.76
C ALA A 486 -37.34 -21.03 -43.15
N ASN A 487 -36.24 -20.40 -43.53
CA ASN A 487 -36.08 -19.64 -44.76
C ASN A 487 -34.99 -20.18 -45.70
N CYS A 488 -34.22 -21.19 -45.32
CA CYS A 488 -33.11 -21.73 -46.09
C CYS A 488 -32.78 -23.16 -45.69
N GLU A 489 -32.01 -23.87 -46.51
CA GLU A 489 -31.44 -25.17 -46.19
C GLU A 489 -29.91 -25.10 -46.28
N ARG A 490 -29.22 -25.91 -45.46
CA ARG A 490 -27.79 -26.00 -45.38
C ARG A 490 -27.29 -27.34 -45.87
N PHE A 491 -26.31 -27.27 -46.76
CA PHE A 491 -25.72 -28.43 -47.42
C PHE A 491 -24.20 -28.48 -47.18
N ILE A 492 -23.65 -29.70 -47.29
CA ILE A 492 -22.22 -29.94 -47.30
C ILE A 492 -21.82 -30.44 -48.66
N ASN A 493 -20.64 -30.02 -49.14
CA ASN A 493 -19.99 -30.53 -50.34
C ASN A 493 -18.68 -31.20 -49.94
N PRO A 494 -18.27 -32.34 -50.53
CA PRO A 494 -17.01 -33.03 -50.22
C PRO A 494 -15.76 -32.17 -50.39
N ILE A 495 -15.70 -31.34 -51.44
CA ILE A 495 -14.57 -30.45 -51.71
C ILE A 495 -14.49 -29.37 -50.59
N LEU A 496 -15.60 -28.82 -50.20
CA LEU A 496 -15.69 -27.85 -49.10
C LEU A 496 -15.21 -28.48 -47.79
N LYS A 497 -15.58 -29.74 -47.54
CA LYS A 497 -15.23 -30.49 -46.34
C LYS A 497 -13.72 -30.78 -46.25
N GLU A 498 -13.11 -31.21 -47.39
CA GLU A 498 -11.66 -31.42 -47.45
C GLU A 498 -10.85 -30.14 -47.15
N LYS A 499 -11.30 -29.01 -47.72
CA LYS A 499 -10.65 -27.69 -47.47
C LYS A 499 -10.90 -27.17 -46.09
N GLU A 500 -12.07 -27.41 -45.49
CA GLU A 500 -12.39 -27.12 -44.08
C GLU A 500 -11.38 -27.78 -43.14
N ASP A 501 -11.17 -29.11 -43.30
CA ASP A 501 -10.25 -29.84 -42.42
C ASP A 501 -8.83 -29.28 -42.51
N LEU A 502 -8.43 -28.81 -43.68
CA LEU A 502 -7.13 -28.15 -43.90
C LEU A 502 -7.06 -26.78 -43.25
N ILE A 503 -8.11 -25.96 -43.35
CA ILE A 503 -8.18 -24.62 -42.75
C ILE A 503 -8.21 -24.73 -41.22
N LEU A 504 -9.09 -25.55 -40.65
CA LEU A 504 -9.25 -25.70 -39.21
C LEU A 504 -8.00 -26.29 -38.57
N SER A 505 -7.38 -27.30 -39.19
CA SER A 505 -6.12 -27.85 -38.69
C SER A 505 -4.95 -26.86 -38.75
N SER A 506 -4.98 -25.95 -39.73
CA SER A 506 -3.99 -24.88 -39.83
C SER A 506 -4.22 -23.79 -38.80
N GLU A 507 -5.47 -23.38 -38.52
CA GLU A 507 -5.80 -22.42 -37.50
C GLU A 507 -5.41 -22.90 -36.10
N ASP A 508 -5.73 -24.15 -35.76
CA ASP A 508 -5.29 -24.74 -34.48
C ASP A 508 -3.77 -24.81 -34.37
N LYS A 509 -3.06 -25.14 -35.46
CA LYS A 509 -1.58 -25.14 -35.50
C LYS A 509 -1.00 -23.74 -35.33
N ILE A 510 -1.60 -22.73 -36.00
CA ILE A 510 -1.19 -21.34 -35.88
C ILE A 510 -1.30 -20.89 -34.42
N ILE A 511 -2.47 -21.09 -33.77
CA ILE A 511 -2.70 -20.69 -32.39
C ILE A 511 -1.71 -21.36 -31.44
N ASN A 512 -1.47 -22.68 -31.61
CA ASN A 512 -0.53 -23.39 -30.74
C ASN A 512 0.92 -22.96 -30.98
N LEU A 513 1.33 -22.70 -32.25
CA LEU A 513 2.66 -22.22 -32.55
C LEU A 513 2.87 -20.79 -32.02
N GLU A 514 1.90 -19.90 -32.22
CA GLU A 514 1.96 -18.54 -31.67
C GLU A 514 2.07 -18.56 -30.13
N TYR A 515 1.29 -19.42 -29.47
CA TYR A 515 1.37 -19.63 -28.03
C TYR A 515 2.77 -20.07 -27.58
N ASN A 516 3.35 -21.08 -28.24
CA ASN A 516 4.68 -21.60 -27.90
C ASN A 516 5.78 -20.56 -28.15
N LEU A 517 5.72 -19.84 -29.26
CA LEU A 517 6.65 -18.75 -29.57
C LEU A 517 6.54 -17.64 -28.52
N PHE A 518 5.32 -17.25 -28.13
CA PHE A 518 5.07 -16.25 -27.11
C PHE A 518 5.67 -16.66 -25.75
N ILE A 519 5.45 -17.92 -25.32
CA ILE A 519 6.07 -18.45 -24.09
C ILE A 519 7.59 -18.35 -24.15
N GLY A 520 8.20 -18.73 -25.29
CA GLY A 520 9.66 -18.60 -25.47
C GLY A 520 10.16 -17.17 -25.36
N ILE A 521 9.44 -16.19 -25.95
CA ILE A 521 9.78 -14.77 -25.85
C ILE A 521 9.64 -14.27 -24.39
N ARG A 522 8.55 -14.66 -23.72
CA ARG A 522 8.33 -14.32 -22.31
C ARG A 522 9.43 -14.89 -21.40
N ASP A 523 9.84 -16.12 -21.63
CA ASP A 523 10.91 -16.74 -20.85
C ASP A 523 12.29 -16.10 -21.14
N GLU A 524 12.50 -15.60 -22.35
CA GLU A 524 13.69 -14.78 -22.65
C GLU A 524 13.68 -13.47 -21.86
N CYS A 525 12.53 -12.81 -21.71
CA CYS A 525 12.39 -11.60 -20.89
C CYS A 525 12.78 -11.83 -19.42
N LYS A 526 12.61 -13.05 -18.87
CA LYS A 526 12.99 -13.39 -17.47
C LYS A 526 14.47 -13.11 -17.19
N LYS A 527 15.35 -13.25 -18.18
CA LYS A 527 16.79 -12.99 -18.02
C LYS A 527 17.14 -11.56 -17.69
N TYR A 528 16.26 -10.62 -18.01
CA TYR A 528 16.47 -9.19 -17.84
C TYR A 528 15.78 -8.63 -16.58
N ILE A 529 15.09 -9.47 -15.79
CA ILE A 529 14.29 -9.02 -14.62
C ILE A 529 15.13 -8.18 -13.64
N ASN A 530 16.32 -8.62 -13.28
CA ASN A 530 17.18 -7.91 -12.33
C ASN A 530 17.57 -6.51 -12.83
N ILE A 531 17.81 -6.36 -14.13
CA ILE A 531 18.17 -5.09 -14.74
C ILE A 531 16.92 -4.19 -14.83
N LEU A 532 15.79 -4.76 -15.22
CA LEU A 532 14.50 -4.05 -15.25
C LEU A 532 14.11 -3.51 -13.86
N GLN A 533 14.30 -4.30 -12.80
CA GLN A 533 14.06 -3.87 -11.43
C GLN A 533 15.00 -2.75 -10.99
N LYS A 534 16.28 -2.83 -11.37
CA LYS A 534 17.24 -1.74 -11.12
C LYS A 534 16.80 -0.46 -11.84
N ASN A 535 16.44 -0.54 -13.11
CA ASN A 535 15.93 0.59 -13.88
C ASN A 535 14.65 1.16 -13.25
N ALA A 536 13.71 0.30 -12.86
CA ALA A 536 12.46 0.71 -12.23
C ALA A 536 12.69 1.51 -10.94
N LYS A 537 13.68 1.11 -10.13
CA LYS A 537 14.08 1.84 -8.92
C LYS A 537 14.58 3.24 -9.25
N VAL A 538 15.48 3.37 -10.23
CA VAL A 538 16.02 4.67 -10.67
C VAL A 538 14.90 5.56 -11.23
N ILE A 539 14.06 5.00 -12.09
CA ILE A 539 12.92 5.71 -12.69
C ILE A 539 11.93 6.18 -11.62
N SER A 540 11.59 5.32 -10.66
CA SER A 540 10.67 5.69 -9.58
C SER A 540 11.22 6.82 -8.71
N GLU A 541 12.53 6.85 -8.46
CA GLU A 541 13.17 7.88 -7.66
C GLU A 541 13.24 9.23 -8.40
N ILE A 542 13.67 9.24 -9.65
CA ILE A 542 13.69 10.48 -10.46
C ILE A 542 12.27 11.02 -10.68
N ASP A 543 11.26 10.15 -10.79
CA ASP A 543 9.86 10.53 -10.92
C ASP A 543 9.35 11.23 -9.65
N VAL A 544 9.80 10.82 -8.45
CA VAL A 544 9.51 11.53 -7.20
C VAL A 544 10.19 12.90 -7.18
N LEU A 545 11.49 12.97 -7.55
CA LEU A 545 12.24 14.22 -7.50
C LEU A 545 11.72 15.27 -8.50
N GLN A 546 11.30 14.84 -9.71
CA GLN A 546 10.64 15.72 -10.66
C GLN A 546 9.28 16.20 -10.15
N SER A 547 8.55 15.34 -9.40
CA SER A 547 7.31 15.75 -8.74
C SER A 547 7.55 16.81 -7.69
N PHE A 548 8.63 16.70 -6.90
CA PHE A 548 9.05 17.75 -5.95
C PHE A 548 9.41 19.06 -6.64
N ALA A 549 10.15 19.01 -7.74
CA ALA A 549 10.48 20.19 -8.54
C ALA A 549 9.21 20.86 -9.06
N TYR A 550 8.29 20.10 -9.67
CA TYR A 550 7.03 20.61 -10.19
C TYR A 550 6.16 21.28 -9.12
N VAL A 551 6.02 20.64 -7.94
CA VAL A 551 5.24 21.19 -6.83
C VAL A 551 5.91 22.44 -6.26
N SER A 552 7.24 22.45 -6.17
CA SER A 552 8.02 23.57 -5.65
C SER A 552 7.89 24.80 -6.54
N GLU A 553 7.97 24.63 -7.84
CA GLU A 553 7.73 25.72 -8.80
C GLU A 553 6.30 26.25 -8.71
N LYS A 554 5.32 25.35 -8.75
CA LYS A 554 3.90 25.69 -8.78
C LYS A 554 3.42 26.46 -7.55
N TYR A 555 3.96 26.15 -6.36
CA TYR A 555 3.53 26.73 -5.08
C TYR A 555 4.59 27.63 -4.43
N ASN A 556 5.64 27.99 -5.15
CA ASN A 556 6.74 28.83 -4.67
C ASN A 556 7.34 28.32 -3.36
N TYR A 557 7.81 27.05 -3.39
CA TYR A 557 8.52 26.45 -2.26
C TYR A 557 10.01 26.77 -2.33
N THR A 558 10.64 26.88 -1.17
CA THR A 558 12.05 27.27 -1.03
C THR A 558 12.88 26.06 -0.60
N ARG A 559 14.09 25.96 -1.13
CA ARG A 559 15.08 24.97 -0.68
C ARG A 559 15.43 25.21 0.79
N PRO A 560 15.18 24.25 1.70
CA PRO A 560 15.60 24.39 3.08
C PRO A 560 17.10 24.12 3.24
N THR A 561 17.69 24.71 4.29
CA THR A 561 19.03 24.37 4.78
C THR A 561 18.91 23.48 6.00
N LEU A 562 19.84 22.53 6.15
CA LEU A 562 19.89 21.64 7.30
C LEU A 562 21.01 22.05 8.25
N ASN A 563 20.77 21.97 9.55
CA ASN A 563 21.75 22.31 10.57
C ASN A 563 21.92 21.20 11.62
N SER A 564 23.05 21.22 12.31
CA SER A 564 23.37 20.36 13.46
C SER A 564 23.20 21.05 14.82
N ASN A 565 22.85 22.36 14.83
CA ASN A 565 22.76 23.18 16.03
C ASN A 565 21.43 23.05 16.76
N ASN A 566 20.54 22.21 16.28
CA ASN A 566 19.18 22.04 16.79
C ASN A 566 18.38 23.37 16.81
N GLU A 567 18.52 24.19 15.76
CA GLU A 567 17.78 25.45 15.58
C GLU A 567 16.70 25.30 14.53
N ILE A 568 15.54 25.90 14.77
CA ILE A 568 14.45 26.02 13.79
C ILE A 568 14.31 27.51 13.46
N ARG A 569 14.47 27.84 12.18
CA ARG A 569 14.18 29.17 11.65
C ARG A 569 13.45 29.04 10.33
N ILE A 570 12.15 29.28 10.37
CA ILE A 570 11.28 29.25 9.20
C ILE A 570 10.54 30.57 9.13
N ILE A 571 10.74 31.32 8.06
CA ILE A 571 10.15 32.65 7.84
C ILE A 571 9.00 32.53 6.85
N SER A 572 7.87 33.15 7.19
CA SER A 572 6.66 33.15 6.38
C SER A 572 6.22 31.72 5.97
N SER A 573 6.25 30.80 6.93
CA SER A 573 5.86 29.42 6.70
C SER A 573 4.36 29.27 6.45
N ARG A 574 3.96 28.35 5.60
CA ARG A 574 2.58 28.07 5.21
C ARG A 574 2.27 26.59 5.39
N HIS A 575 1.01 26.26 5.67
CA HIS A 575 0.58 24.86 5.70
C HIS A 575 0.28 24.39 4.27
N PRO A 576 1.06 23.48 3.67
CA PRO A 576 1.00 23.21 2.23
C PRO A 576 -0.35 22.70 1.75
N VAL A 577 -1.01 21.84 2.51
CA VAL A 577 -2.31 21.29 2.11
C VAL A 577 -3.43 22.33 2.29
N VAL A 578 -3.44 23.05 3.42
CA VAL A 578 -4.47 24.07 3.70
C VAL A 578 -4.39 25.21 2.68
N GLU A 579 -3.18 25.70 2.35
CA GLU A 579 -2.96 26.70 1.31
C GLU A 579 -3.55 26.28 -0.05
N LYS A 580 -3.35 25.02 -0.45
CA LYS A 580 -3.91 24.50 -1.71
C LYS A 580 -5.44 24.42 -1.70
N VAL A 581 -6.05 24.20 -0.54
CA VAL A 581 -7.52 24.05 -0.38
C VAL A 581 -8.22 25.41 -0.32
N LEU A 582 -7.56 26.43 0.24
CA LEU A 582 -8.06 27.80 0.36
C LEU A 582 -8.03 28.54 -0.98
N ARG A 583 -8.79 28.10 -1.98
CA ARG A 583 -8.73 28.57 -3.39
C ARG A 583 -8.81 30.08 -3.58
N ASP A 584 -9.61 30.80 -2.79
CA ASP A 584 -9.96 32.21 -2.96
C ASP A 584 -9.61 33.09 -1.75
N SER A 585 -9.09 32.52 -0.66
CA SER A 585 -8.64 33.25 0.52
C SER A 585 -7.13 33.09 0.70
N GLU A 586 -6.44 34.19 0.97
CA GLU A 586 -5.00 34.16 1.23
C GLU A 586 -4.70 33.43 2.53
N TYR A 587 -3.79 32.45 2.49
CA TYR A 587 -3.23 31.83 3.66
C TYR A 587 -2.38 32.85 4.46
N VAL A 588 -2.58 32.96 5.77
CA VAL A 588 -1.78 33.84 6.61
C VAL A 588 -0.47 33.14 7.01
N PRO A 589 0.68 33.54 6.44
CA PRO A 589 1.96 32.92 6.75
C PRO A 589 2.43 33.31 8.16
N ASN A 590 3.14 32.38 8.83
CA ASN A 590 3.66 32.57 10.17
C ASN A 590 5.13 32.17 10.27
N ASP A 591 5.87 32.88 11.14
CA ASP A 591 7.26 32.54 11.44
C ASP A 591 7.33 31.52 12.56
N ILE A 592 8.26 30.55 12.42
CA ILE A 592 8.58 29.56 13.44
C ILE A 592 10.06 29.70 13.76
N ILE A 593 10.37 30.28 14.92
CA ILE A 593 11.73 30.53 15.35
C ILE A 593 11.94 29.91 16.72
N MET A 594 12.87 28.95 16.80
CA MET A 594 13.37 28.31 18.02
C MET A 594 14.90 28.24 17.94
N ASP A 595 15.53 29.14 18.59
CA ASP A 595 17.00 29.19 18.68
C ASP A 595 17.55 28.03 19.57
N HIS A 596 18.86 27.97 19.74
CA HIS A 596 19.49 26.91 20.56
C HIS A 596 19.13 26.98 22.05
N ASN A 597 18.58 28.11 22.54
CA ASN A 597 18.12 28.27 23.90
C ASN A 597 16.61 28.00 24.06
N THR A 598 15.87 27.91 22.97
CA THR A 598 14.41 27.71 23.00
C THR A 598 14.07 26.29 22.63
N ASP A 599 13.73 25.46 23.60
CA ASP A 599 13.29 24.07 23.36
C ASP A 599 11.78 23.97 23.27
N ILE A 600 11.04 24.81 23.97
CA ILE A 600 9.58 24.73 24.05
C ILE A 600 8.94 26.06 23.64
N ILE A 601 7.92 25.99 22.78
CA ILE A 601 6.97 27.08 22.54
C ILE A 601 5.62 26.66 23.10
N LEU A 602 5.14 27.41 24.08
CA LEU A 602 3.79 27.28 24.64
C LEU A 602 2.84 28.21 23.88
N ILE A 603 1.79 27.61 23.26
CA ILE A 603 0.87 28.35 22.37
C ILE A 603 -0.48 28.48 23.01
N THR A 604 -0.92 29.73 23.24
CA THR A 604 -2.26 30.04 23.76
C THR A 604 -3.14 30.70 22.68
N GLY A 605 -4.42 30.79 22.94
CA GLY A 605 -5.40 31.46 22.07
C GLY A 605 -6.68 30.65 21.90
N PRO A 606 -7.71 31.26 21.26
CA PRO A 606 -9.03 30.68 21.13
C PRO A 606 -9.02 29.44 20.22
N ASN A 607 -10.03 28.57 20.37
CA ASN A 607 -10.27 27.51 19.40
C ASN A 607 -10.66 28.13 18.05
N MET A 608 -10.36 27.45 16.96
CA MET A 608 -10.52 27.92 15.57
C MET A 608 -9.54 29.02 15.14
N ALA A 609 -8.68 29.55 16.03
CA ALA A 609 -7.69 30.56 15.65
C ALA A 609 -6.49 30.00 14.84
N GLY A 610 -6.35 28.66 14.71
CA GLY A 610 -5.31 28.03 13.91
C GLY A 610 -4.13 27.44 14.68
N LYS A 611 -4.21 27.25 16.04
CA LYS A 611 -3.15 26.63 16.85
C LYS A 611 -2.70 25.28 16.30
N SER A 612 -3.64 24.34 16.15
CA SER A 612 -3.38 22.98 15.67
C SER A 612 -2.83 22.99 14.23
N THR A 613 -3.29 23.90 13.37
CA THR A 613 -2.78 24.07 12.00
C THR A 613 -1.32 24.52 12.01
N TYR A 614 -0.97 25.50 12.86
CA TYR A 614 0.39 25.99 13.03
C TYR A 614 1.34 24.87 13.52
N MET A 615 0.88 24.02 14.43
CA MET A 615 1.68 22.89 14.93
C MET A 615 1.87 21.82 13.85
N ARG A 616 0.80 21.42 13.16
CA ARG A 616 0.87 20.46 12.03
C ARG A 616 1.77 20.96 10.92
N GLN A 617 1.72 22.27 10.64
CA GLN A 617 2.58 22.92 9.64
C GLN A 617 4.05 22.66 9.90
N LEU A 618 4.55 22.79 11.15
CA LEU A 618 5.95 22.48 11.47
C LEU A 618 6.28 21.01 11.26
N GLY A 619 5.41 20.10 11.70
CA GLY A 619 5.60 18.65 11.53
C GLY A 619 5.69 18.27 10.05
N ILE A 620 4.79 18.81 9.23
CA ILE A 620 4.77 18.55 7.78
C ILE A 620 6.00 19.15 7.09
N ILE A 621 6.40 20.38 7.44
CA ILE A 621 7.60 21.03 6.88
C ILE A 621 8.85 20.21 7.22
N ALA A 622 8.98 19.71 8.45
CA ALA A 622 10.09 18.85 8.86
C ALA A 622 10.15 17.56 8.02
N ILE A 623 9.00 16.92 7.78
CA ILE A 623 8.91 15.73 6.93
C ILE A 623 9.27 16.08 5.48
N MET A 624 8.71 17.15 4.92
CA MET A 624 9.02 17.59 3.56
C MET A 624 10.53 17.84 3.40
N ALA A 625 11.17 18.53 4.36
CA ALA A 625 12.61 18.73 4.36
C ALA A 625 13.35 17.39 4.35
N GLN A 626 12.99 16.44 5.22
CA GLN A 626 13.74 15.18 5.36
C GLN A 626 13.47 14.16 4.24
N ILE A 627 12.42 14.34 3.42
CA ILE A 627 12.25 13.54 2.19
C ILE A 627 13.03 14.12 0.99
N GLY A 628 13.60 15.30 1.11
CA GLY A 628 14.32 16.00 0.02
C GLY A 628 13.41 16.90 -0.81
N CYS A 629 12.22 17.28 -0.31
CA CYS A 629 11.31 18.22 -0.95
C CYS A 629 11.60 19.66 -0.47
N PHE A 630 11.40 20.65 -1.33
CA PHE A 630 11.38 22.05 -0.91
C PHE A 630 10.15 22.32 -0.07
N VAL A 631 10.18 23.41 0.72
CA VAL A 631 9.18 23.68 1.75
C VAL A 631 8.45 24.99 1.53
N PRO A 632 7.19 25.10 1.97
CA PRO A 632 6.35 26.30 1.80
C PRO A 632 6.74 27.41 2.79
N ALA A 633 7.86 28.09 2.51
CA ALA A 633 8.38 29.20 3.31
C ALA A 633 9.20 30.16 2.44
N ASN A 634 9.50 31.35 2.94
CA ASN A 634 10.46 32.25 2.28
C ASN A 634 11.91 31.88 2.63
N GLU A 635 12.14 31.40 3.84
CA GLU A 635 13.42 30.91 4.34
C GLU A 635 13.15 29.74 5.30
N ALA A 636 13.94 28.67 5.21
CA ALA A 636 13.85 27.55 6.13
C ALA A 636 15.24 27.01 6.46
N ASN A 637 15.52 26.93 7.77
CA ASN A 637 16.69 26.29 8.33
C ASN A 637 16.22 25.37 9.47
N LEU A 638 16.48 24.06 9.35
CA LEU A 638 15.92 23.04 10.21
C LEU A 638 16.99 22.04 10.67
N PRO A 639 16.91 21.54 11.91
CA PRO A 639 17.68 20.37 12.30
C PRO A 639 17.09 19.10 11.63
N VAL A 640 17.89 18.05 11.56
CA VAL A 640 17.40 16.71 11.18
C VAL A 640 16.85 16.03 12.42
N PHE A 641 15.55 15.73 12.39
CA PHE A 641 14.87 15.03 13.47
C PHE A 641 15.03 13.52 13.33
N ASP A 642 15.22 12.83 14.45
CA ASP A 642 15.25 11.36 14.54
C ASP A 642 13.86 10.79 14.76
N LYS A 643 13.00 11.52 15.50
CA LYS A 643 11.61 11.09 15.81
C LYS A 643 10.66 12.28 15.83
N ILE A 644 9.42 12.04 15.42
CA ILE A 644 8.32 13.00 15.58
C ILE A 644 7.20 12.31 16.33
N PHE A 645 6.73 12.96 17.40
CA PHE A 645 5.58 12.55 18.19
C PHE A 645 4.51 13.62 18.14
N THR A 646 3.27 13.20 17.93
CA THR A 646 2.13 14.12 17.89
C THR A 646 0.99 13.64 18.77
N ARG A 647 0.35 14.59 19.45
CA ARG A 647 -0.96 14.43 20.05
C ARG A 647 -1.79 15.63 19.62
N ILE A 648 -2.55 15.50 18.54
CA ILE A 648 -3.31 16.61 17.91
C ILE A 648 -4.74 16.12 17.65
N GLY A 649 -5.72 16.76 18.32
CA GLY A 649 -7.14 16.41 18.22
C GLY A 649 -7.55 15.22 19.11
N ALA A 650 -8.84 15.11 19.43
CA ALA A 650 -9.42 13.96 20.10
C ALA A 650 -9.90 12.96 19.03
N SER A 651 -9.27 11.81 18.93
CA SER A 651 -9.86 10.68 18.24
C SER A 651 -10.58 9.83 19.28
N ASP A 652 -11.91 9.86 19.28
CA ASP A 652 -12.71 8.89 20.03
C ASP A 652 -12.51 7.52 19.34
N ASP A 653 -11.66 6.69 19.90
CA ASP A 653 -11.58 5.29 19.50
C ASP A 653 -12.61 4.48 20.28
N LEU A 654 -13.88 4.57 19.82
CA LEU A 654 -15.01 3.84 20.40
C LEU A 654 -14.84 2.31 20.30
N VAL A 655 -13.92 1.85 19.45
CA VAL A 655 -13.74 0.40 19.19
C VAL A 655 -12.85 -0.26 20.24
N SER A 656 -11.85 0.45 20.78
CA SER A 656 -10.95 -0.07 21.82
C SER A 656 -11.56 -0.13 23.20
N GLY A 657 -12.68 0.58 23.46
CA GLY A 657 -13.31 0.69 24.78
C GLY A 657 -12.46 1.42 25.83
N GLU A 658 -11.35 2.04 25.42
CA GLU A 658 -10.48 2.83 26.30
C GLU A 658 -11.02 4.26 26.45
N SER A 659 -10.86 4.82 27.65
CA SER A 659 -11.19 6.23 27.87
C SER A 659 -10.30 7.13 27.02
N THR A 660 -10.86 8.18 26.40
CA THR A 660 -10.13 9.22 25.65
C THR A 660 -8.94 9.76 26.41
N PHE A 661 -9.06 9.95 27.73
CA PHE A 661 -7.98 10.36 28.61
C PHE A 661 -6.87 9.30 28.72
N MET A 662 -7.21 8.00 28.78
CA MET A 662 -6.23 6.92 28.82
C MET A 662 -5.41 6.87 27.53
N VAL A 663 -6.05 6.96 26.38
CA VAL A 663 -5.37 7.03 25.07
C VAL A 663 -4.43 8.23 25.03
N GLU A 664 -4.88 9.39 25.47
CA GLU A 664 -4.08 10.62 25.54
C GLU A 664 -2.83 10.43 26.42
N MET A 665 -2.96 9.81 27.58
CA MET A 665 -1.84 9.54 28.47
C MET A 665 -0.87 8.48 27.93
N MET A 666 -1.38 7.50 27.18
CA MET A 666 -0.53 6.51 26.49
C MET A 666 0.30 7.15 25.38
N GLU A 667 -0.27 8.05 24.58
CA GLU A 667 0.45 8.79 23.53
C GLU A 667 1.52 9.70 24.15
N ALA A 668 1.17 10.46 25.21
CA ALA A 668 2.13 11.28 25.94
C ALA A 668 3.26 10.43 26.56
N SER A 669 2.94 9.29 27.15
CA SER A 669 3.93 8.37 27.73
C SER A 669 4.91 7.84 26.69
N ARG A 670 4.42 7.48 25.48
CA ARG A 670 5.28 7.05 24.36
C ARG A 670 6.24 8.16 23.94
N ALA A 671 5.71 9.38 23.77
CA ALA A 671 6.52 10.53 23.41
C ALA A 671 7.62 10.78 24.44
N ILE A 672 7.27 10.83 25.74
CA ILE A 672 8.22 11.13 26.81
C ILE A 672 9.28 10.05 26.96
N LYS A 673 8.91 8.76 26.81
CA LYS A 673 9.84 7.64 26.91
C LYS A 673 10.71 7.46 25.67
N GLY A 674 10.16 7.79 24.50
CA GLY A 674 10.82 7.55 23.21
C GLY A 674 11.59 8.73 22.65
N ALA A 675 11.33 9.96 23.09
CA ALA A 675 11.95 11.15 22.57
C ALA A 675 13.44 11.25 22.97
N THR A 676 14.24 11.76 22.07
CA THR A 676 15.64 12.14 22.25
C THR A 676 15.78 13.67 22.18
N LYS A 677 16.97 14.19 22.37
CA LYS A 677 17.26 15.62 22.18
C LYS A 677 16.97 16.10 20.74
N ASN A 678 17.06 15.21 19.76
CA ASN A 678 16.86 15.51 18.34
C ASN A 678 15.43 15.22 17.88
N SER A 679 14.49 14.98 18.80
CA SER A 679 13.10 14.70 18.47
C SER A 679 12.25 15.97 18.39
N LEU A 680 11.12 15.90 17.69
CA LEU A 680 10.08 16.92 17.65
C LEU A 680 8.82 16.41 18.34
N ILE A 681 8.30 17.17 19.30
CA ILE A 681 7.04 16.86 20.00
C ILE A 681 6.00 17.95 19.70
N LEU A 682 4.79 17.52 19.32
CA LEU A 682 3.65 18.38 19.03
C LEU A 682 2.45 17.97 19.89
N PHE A 683 2.22 18.66 21.01
CA PHE A 683 1.14 18.38 21.94
C PHE A 683 0.05 19.45 21.88
N ASP A 684 -1.15 19.05 21.49
CA ASP A 684 -2.30 19.94 21.37
C ASP A 684 -3.33 19.64 22.46
N GLU A 685 -3.57 20.62 23.36
CA GLU A 685 -4.55 20.60 24.43
C GLU A 685 -4.43 19.39 25.39
N LEU A 686 -3.23 19.00 25.76
CA LEU A 686 -2.98 17.87 26.67
C LEU A 686 -3.55 18.14 28.08
N GLY A 687 -4.21 17.13 28.68
CA GLY A 687 -4.81 17.21 30.03
C GLY A 687 -6.28 17.58 30.02
N ARG A 688 -6.94 17.72 28.87
CA ARG A 688 -8.34 18.19 28.78
C ARG A 688 -9.38 17.12 29.16
N GLY A 689 -8.98 15.83 29.13
CA GLY A 689 -9.89 14.71 29.38
C GLY A 689 -10.19 14.38 30.85
N THR A 690 -9.74 15.21 31.80
CA THR A 690 -9.90 15.01 33.25
C THR A 690 -10.30 16.29 33.97
N ALA A 691 -10.34 16.28 35.33
CA ALA A 691 -10.58 17.49 36.12
C ALA A 691 -9.53 18.56 35.84
N THR A 692 -9.93 19.83 35.82
CA THR A 692 -9.08 20.96 35.37
C THR A 692 -7.73 21.01 36.08
N TYR A 693 -7.72 20.88 37.41
CA TYR A 693 -6.48 20.95 38.21
C TYR A 693 -5.56 19.71 37.97
N ASP A 694 -6.14 18.52 37.81
CA ASP A 694 -5.38 17.30 37.52
C ASP A 694 -4.73 17.40 36.15
N GLY A 695 -5.49 17.82 35.13
CA GLY A 695 -5.03 18.01 33.78
C GLY A 695 -3.91 19.06 33.67
N MET A 696 -4.09 20.20 34.37
CA MET A 696 -3.09 21.27 34.43
C MET A 696 -1.81 20.83 35.11
N SER A 697 -1.90 20.13 36.27
CA SER A 697 -0.75 19.62 36.99
C SER A 697 0.06 18.61 36.16
N LEU A 698 -0.63 17.74 35.42
CA LEU A 698 0.03 16.78 34.48
C LEU A 698 0.71 17.50 33.33
N ALA A 699 0.06 18.48 32.72
CA ALA A 699 0.63 19.27 31.62
C ALA A 699 1.89 20.04 32.08
N GLU A 700 1.82 20.67 33.27
CA GLU A 700 2.97 21.36 33.89
C GLU A 700 4.15 20.41 34.13
N ALA A 701 3.90 19.27 34.77
CA ALA A 701 4.92 18.27 35.06
C ALA A 701 5.57 17.70 33.77
N ILE A 702 4.77 17.48 32.73
CA ILE A 702 5.25 17.02 31.42
C ILE A 702 6.14 18.08 30.76
N LEU A 703 5.72 19.35 30.76
CA LEU A 703 6.52 20.46 30.24
C LEU A 703 7.84 20.60 30.99
N GLU A 704 7.83 20.53 32.33
CA GLU A 704 9.05 20.54 33.12
C GLU A 704 9.98 19.37 32.79
N TYR A 705 9.45 18.18 32.63
CA TYR A 705 10.24 17.00 32.30
C TYR A 705 10.89 17.16 30.93
N ILE A 706 10.15 17.63 29.92
CA ILE A 706 10.69 17.91 28.57
C ILE A 706 11.79 18.99 28.67
N ALA A 707 11.53 20.10 29.36
CA ALA A 707 12.45 21.21 29.46
C ALA A 707 13.77 20.88 30.19
N LYS A 708 13.68 20.08 31.27
CA LYS A 708 14.80 19.78 32.13
C LYS A 708 15.57 18.52 31.70
N ARG A 709 14.89 17.49 31.18
CA ARG A 709 15.47 16.17 30.95
C ARG A 709 15.67 15.85 29.45
N ILE A 710 14.64 15.98 28.63
CA ILE A 710 14.70 15.59 27.21
C ILE A 710 15.36 16.68 26.38
N LYS A 711 14.95 17.93 26.55
CA LYS A 711 15.46 19.12 25.84
C LYS A 711 15.30 19.03 24.33
N CYS A 712 14.17 18.47 23.86
CA CYS A 712 13.82 18.39 22.45
C CYS A 712 12.95 19.58 22.02
N LYS A 713 12.88 19.82 20.72
CA LYS A 713 11.98 20.85 20.17
C LYS A 713 10.53 20.46 20.36
N THR A 714 9.75 21.32 21.03
CA THR A 714 8.38 21.04 21.40
C THR A 714 7.46 22.22 21.13
N LEU A 715 6.35 22.00 20.43
CA LEU A 715 5.21 22.91 20.40
C LEU A 715 4.11 22.34 21.29
N PHE A 716 3.66 23.12 22.25
CA PHE A 716 2.64 22.72 23.20
C PHE A 716 1.50 23.76 23.18
N SER A 717 0.30 23.37 22.74
CA SER A 717 -0.85 24.25 22.84
C SER A 717 -1.65 23.94 24.10
N THR A 718 -2.22 24.96 24.71
CA THR A 718 -3.00 24.81 25.93
C THR A 718 -4.08 25.88 26.07
N HIS A 719 -5.12 25.54 26.86
CA HIS A 719 -6.12 26.48 27.37
C HIS A 719 -5.86 26.89 28.81
N TYR A 720 -4.88 26.27 29.46
CA TYR A 720 -4.48 26.63 30.82
C TYR A 720 -3.58 27.85 30.77
N HIS A 721 -4.17 29.03 31.09
CA HIS A 721 -3.43 30.30 31.05
C HIS A 721 -2.36 30.34 32.15
N GLU A 722 -2.58 29.63 33.26
CA GLU A 722 -1.63 29.50 34.36
C GLU A 722 -0.26 28.92 33.93
N LEU A 723 -0.25 28.06 32.93
CA LEU A 723 1.01 27.50 32.40
C LEU A 723 1.89 28.54 31.71
N THR A 724 1.36 29.69 31.34
CA THR A 724 2.16 30.78 30.74
C THR A 724 3.19 31.35 31.72
N ASP A 725 2.94 31.24 33.02
CA ASP A 725 3.90 31.66 34.06
C ASP A 725 5.17 30.81 34.08
N MET A 726 5.16 29.64 33.48
CA MET A 726 6.34 28.75 33.36
C MET A 726 7.50 29.39 32.58
N GLU A 727 7.26 30.36 31.72
CA GLU A 727 8.31 31.13 31.03
C GLU A 727 9.26 31.82 32.02
N ASN A 728 8.76 32.22 33.18
CA ASN A 728 9.55 32.86 34.24
C ASN A 728 10.45 31.85 34.97
N SER A 729 10.09 30.58 35.00
CA SER A 729 10.79 29.50 35.71
C SER A 729 11.65 28.61 34.81
N LEU A 730 11.31 28.52 33.52
CA LEU A 730 11.98 27.70 32.52
C LEU A 730 12.58 28.58 31.41
N PRO A 731 13.87 28.83 31.41
CA PRO A 731 14.50 29.79 30.48
C PRO A 731 14.49 29.32 29.01
N ASN A 732 14.25 28.01 28.77
CA ASN A 732 14.14 27.40 27.44
C ASN A 732 12.69 27.26 26.96
N LEU A 733 11.70 27.83 27.65
CA LEU A 733 10.32 27.91 27.26
C LEU A 733 9.97 29.35 26.86
N LYS A 734 9.27 29.52 25.73
CA LYS A 734 8.73 30.81 25.27
C LYS A 734 7.23 30.73 25.04
N ASN A 735 6.51 31.78 25.44
CA ASN A 735 5.08 31.89 25.18
C ASN A 735 4.83 32.53 23.82
N LYS A 736 3.85 31.99 23.10
CA LYS A 736 3.28 32.59 21.89
C LYS A 736 1.76 32.52 21.96
N HIS A 737 1.09 33.41 21.25
CA HIS A 737 -0.37 33.39 21.15
C HIS A 737 -0.84 33.63 19.73
N VAL A 738 -2.01 33.07 19.39
CA VAL A 738 -2.69 33.37 18.13
C VAL A 738 -3.57 34.59 18.31
N SER A 739 -3.35 35.63 17.48
CA SER A 739 -4.02 36.93 17.64
C SER A 739 -5.45 36.88 17.09
N ALA A 740 -6.36 37.55 17.85
CA ALA A 740 -7.69 37.88 17.44
C ALA A 740 -7.95 39.36 17.67
N ILE A 741 -8.81 39.98 16.89
CA ILE A 741 -9.30 41.36 17.10
C ILE A 741 -10.76 41.28 17.46
N GLU A 742 -11.14 42.04 18.51
CA GLU A 742 -12.51 42.25 18.93
C GLU A 742 -12.95 43.62 18.46
N ASP A 743 -13.99 43.69 17.61
CA ASP A 743 -14.58 44.92 17.12
C ASP A 743 -16.10 44.88 17.27
N GLY A 744 -16.64 45.74 18.15
CA GLY A 744 -18.09 45.86 18.36
C GLY A 744 -18.78 44.58 18.83
N GLY A 745 -18.06 43.69 19.55
CA GLY A 745 -18.56 42.40 20.04
C GLY A 745 -18.36 41.23 19.05
N ASN A 746 -17.89 41.52 17.82
CA ASN A 746 -17.51 40.50 16.86
C ASN A 746 -16.00 40.20 16.98
N ILE A 747 -15.63 38.94 16.90
CA ILE A 747 -14.24 38.51 16.86
C ILE A 747 -13.84 38.13 15.44
N THR A 748 -12.71 38.70 15.00
CA THR A 748 -12.04 38.30 13.79
C THR A 748 -10.73 37.62 14.16
N PHE A 749 -10.56 36.36 13.77
CA PHE A 749 -9.32 35.62 13.92
C PHE A 749 -8.34 36.07 12.85
N LEU A 750 -7.18 36.59 13.27
CA LEU A 750 -6.14 37.04 12.34
C LEU A 750 -5.26 35.88 11.86
N HIS A 751 -5.34 34.70 12.48
CA HIS A 751 -4.48 33.54 12.22
C HIS A 751 -2.97 33.86 12.28
N LYS A 752 -2.60 34.95 12.96
CA LYS A 752 -1.20 35.39 13.13
C LYS A 752 -0.70 35.04 14.51
N VAL A 753 0.42 34.33 14.57
CA VAL A 753 1.12 33.96 15.80
C VAL A 753 2.06 35.11 16.22
N LYS A 754 1.99 35.53 17.48
CA LYS A 754 2.81 36.61 18.07
C LYS A 754 3.46 36.13 19.36
N ASP A 755 4.54 36.82 19.78
CA ASP A 755 5.24 36.54 21.02
C ASP A 755 4.41 37.00 22.24
N GLY A 756 4.60 36.31 23.38
CA GLY A 756 3.93 36.57 24.64
C GLY A 756 2.62 35.80 24.80
N SER A 757 1.99 35.97 25.97
CA SER A 757 0.73 35.36 26.34
C SER A 757 -0.45 36.37 26.18
N VAL A 758 -1.69 35.84 26.03
CA VAL A 758 -2.93 36.62 26.09
C VAL A 758 -3.80 36.05 27.18
N ASP A 759 -4.25 36.92 28.09
CA ASP A 759 -5.04 36.55 29.30
C ASP A 759 -6.54 36.45 29.03
N LYS A 760 -7.02 36.74 27.82
CA LYS A 760 -8.45 36.72 27.50
C LYS A 760 -8.91 35.38 26.92
N SER A 761 -9.95 34.79 27.51
CA SER A 761 -10.66 33.68 26.92
C SER A 761 -11.75 34.20 25.97
N TYR A 762 -11.91 33.55 24.80
CA TYR A 762 -12.84 33.93 23.75
C TYR A 762 -13.97 32.90 23.55
N GLY A 763 -14.18 32.00 24.52
CA GLY A 763 -15.15 30.91 24.41
C GLY A 763 -16.58 31.36 24.15
N ILE A 764 -17.04 32.41 24.87
CA ILE A 764 -18.39 32.96 24.71
C ILE A 764 -18.57 33.62 23.34
N ASN A 765 -17.54 34.27 22.84
CA ASN A 765 -17.56 34.93 21.53
C ASN A 765 -17.60 33.88 20.38
N VAL A 766 -16.90 32.76 20.54
CA VAL A 766 -16.98 31.61 19.59
C VAL A 766 -18.39 31.00 19.62
N ALA A 767 -19.01 30.89 20.79
CA ALA A 767 -20.39 30.43 20.94
C ALA A 767 -21.39 31.36 20.23
N MET A 768 -21.17 32.66 20.29
CA MET A 768 -21.95 33.65 19.54
C MET A 768 -21.79 33.50 18.03
N LEU A 769 -20.57 33.30 17.53
CA LEU A 769 -20.32 33.03 16.10
C LEU A 769 -20.92 31.70 15.62
N ALA A 770 -21.04 30.71 16.50
CA ALA A 770 -21.71 29.44 16.25
C ALA A 770 -23.25 29.55 16.22
N GLY A 771 -23.81 30.74 16.50
CA GLY A 771 -25.25 31.02 16.43
C GLY A 771 -26.05 30.60 17.66
N LEU A 772 -25.41 30.51 18.86
CA LEU A 772 -26.15 30.29 20.08
C LEU A 772 -27.11 31.48 20.36
N PRO A 773 -28.33 31.23 20.96
CA PRO A 773 -29.25 32.30 21.26
C PRO A 773 -28.64 33.42 22.13
N SER A 774 -28.97 34.70 21.84
CA SER A 774 -28.40 35.85 22.53
C SER A 774 -28.63 35.83 24.04
N GLU A 775 -29.79 35.33 24.48
CA GLU A 775 -30.12 35.16 25.92
C GLU A 775 -29.11 34.23 26.65
N VAL A 776 -28.65 33.17 25.98
CA VAL A 776 -27.66 32.24 26.55
C VAL A 776 -26.30 32.94 26.62
N ILE A 777 -25.94 33.70 25.56
CA ILE A 777 -24.68 34.43 25.48
C ILE A 777 -24.61 35.51 26.58
N ASP A 778 -25.72 36.31 26.74
CA ASP A 778 -25.78 37.37 27.73
C ASP A 778 -25.69 36.79 29.16
N ARG A 779 -26.38 35.69 29.44
CA ARG A 779 -26.27 35.00 30.72
C ARG A 779 -24.89 34.44 31.00
N ALA A 780 -24.24 33.85 29.96
CA ALA A 780 -22.87 33.33 30.06
C ALA A 780 -21.87 34.43 30.39
N ASN A 781 -22.00 35.63 29.80
CA ASN A 781 -21.16 36.79 30.09
C ASN A 781 -21.31 37.25 31.55
N VAL A 782 -22.55 37.24 32.11
CA VAL A 782 -22.78 37.58 33.50
C VAL A 782 -22.14 36.57 34.44
N ILE A 783 -22.29 35.26 34.15
CA ILE A 783 -21.71 34.18 34.95
C ILE A 783 -20.17 34.23 34.90
N LEU A 784 -19.57 34.49 33.71
CA LEU A 784 -18.12 34.62 33.58
C LEU A 784 -17.56 35.71 34.49
N LYS A 785 -18.19 36.91 34.51
CA LYS A 785 -17.81 38.02 35.39
C LYS A 785 -17.91 37.65 36.86
N GLU A 786 -18.93 36.86 37.25
CA GLU A 786 -19.09 36.36 38.62
C GLU A 786 -17.92 35.39 39.02
N TYR A 787 -17.45 34.54 38.12
CA TYR A 787 -16.30 33.67 38.40
C TYR A 787 -14.98 34.42 38.45
N GLU A 788 -14.75 35.34 37.54
CA GLU A 788 -13.54 36.18 37.52
C GLU A 788 -13.42 37.03 38.80
N SER A 789 -14.53 37.64 39.24
CA SER A 789 -14.52 38.44 40.49
C SER A 789 -14.32 37.61 41.77
N LYS A 790 -14.62 36.31 41.77
CA LYS A 790 -14.35 35.38 42.88
C LYS A 790 -12.86 34.99 42.94
N ASN A 791 -12.22 34.86 41.81
CA ASN A 791 -10.80 34.54 41.75
C ASN A 791 -9.91 35.72 42.15
N ASP A 792 -10.22 36.96 41.76
CA ASP A 792 -9.48 38.16 42.17
C ASP A 792 -9.56 38.40 43.68
N ASN A 793 -10.66 38.04 44.32
CA ASN A 793 -10.79 38.15 45.78
C ASN A 793 -10.01 37.11 46.59
N SER A 794 -9.62 36.00 45.95
CA SER A 794 -8.77 34.95 46.56
C SER A 794 -7.28 35.30 46.51
N THR A 795 -6.86 36.05 45.51
CA THR A 795 -5.44 36.47 45.32
C THR A 795 -5.09 37.70 46.16
N SER A 796 -6.05 38.58 46.48
CA SER A 796 -5.83 39.78 47.29
C SER A 796 -5.74 39.53 48.79
N LYS A 797 -6.13 38.35 49.30
CA LYS A 797 -6.06 38.00 50.76
C LYS A 797 -4.75 37.31 51.18
N LYS A 798 -3.80 37.08 50.31
CA LYS A 798 -2.51 36.41 50.66
C LYS A 798 -1.33 37.35 50.89
N LYS A 799 -1.53 38.63 51.11
CA LYS A 799 -0.45 39.57 51.54
C LYS A 799 -0.68 40.16 52.94
N LYS A 800 -0.87 39.34 53.98
CA LYS A 800 -0.58 39.64 55.41
C LYS A 800 -0.99 38.47 56.27
N LYS A 801 -0.04 37.61 56.64
CA LYS A 801 0.23 37.17 58.01
C LYS A 801 1.31 36.10 58.00
N ASN A 802 2.27 36.37 58.81
CA ASN A 802 3.34 35.49 59.26
C ASN A 802 2.84 34.17 59.82
N ASP A 803 3.71 33.22 59.72
CA ASP A 803 3.96 32.07 60.57
C ASP A 803 3.11 30.80 60.41
N ASP A 804 3.88 29.75 60.30
CA ASP A 804 3.56 28.35 60.59
C ASP A 804 2.48 27.67 59.78
N SER A 805 2.89 27.17 58.61
CA SER A 805 2.30 25.90 58.16
C SER A 805 3.07 25.31 56.99
N PHE A 806 3.63 24.18 57.23
CA PHE A 806 3.94 23.07 56.33
C PHE A 806 3.89 23.37 54.82
N GLN A 807 4.97 23.92 54.31
CA GLN A 807 5.36 23.83 52.95
C GLN A 807 5.88 22.42 52.69
N TYR A 808 5.04 21.51 52.18
CA TYR A 808 5.56 20.34 51.47
C TYR A 808 6.11 20.84 50.14
N SER A 809 7.23 21.48 50.15
CA SER A 809 8.18 21.46 49.08
C SER A 809 8.81 20.07 49.11
N LEU A 810 8.33 19.17 48.27
CA LEU A 810 9.13 18.02 47.89
C LEU A 810 10.39 18.60 47.25
N PRO A 811 11.58 18.40 47.83
CA PRO A 811 12.80 18.71 47.12
C PRO A 811 12.92 17.70 46.00
N LEU A 812 12.65 18.10 44.76
CA LEU A 812 13.02 17.38 43.55
C LEU A 812 14.54 17.61 43.27
N ASP A 813 15.35 17.57 44.32
CA ASP A 813 16.78 17.23 44.25
C ASP A 813 16.92 15.73 44.48
N PHE A 814 16.38 14.94 43.59
CA PHE A 814 16.92 13.63 43.36
C PHE A 814 18.18 13.81 42.50
N GLU A 815 19.34 14.01 43.13
CA GLU A 815 20.53 13.38 42.62
C GLU A 815 20.19 11.88 42.56
N GLU A 816 19.72 11.42 41.41
CA GLU A 816 19.73 9.99 41.08
C GLU A 816 21.20 9.56 41.18
N LYS A 817 21.58 8.93 42.30
CA LYS A 817 22.60 7.93 42.24
C LYS A 817 22.11 6.89 41.26
N LYS A 818 22.57 7.02 39.99
CA LYS A 818 22.36 5.99 38.98
C LYS A 818 22.75 4.69 39.61
N SER A 819 21.79 3.80 39.78
CA SER A 819 22.04 2.46 40.26
C SER A 819 22.97 1.80 39.25
N GLU A 820 24.13 1.30 39.68
CA GLU A 820 25.05 0.55 38.81
C GLU A 820 24.32 -0.56 38.06
N VAL A 821 23.25 -1.08 38.67
CA VAL A 821 22.38 -2.13 38.12
C VAL A 821 21.58 -1.61 36.92
N GLU A 822 21.05 -0.39 36.98
CA GLU A 822 20.33 0.22 35.83
C GLU A 822 21.25 0.50 34.65
N GLU A 823 22.50 0.92 34.89
CA GLU A 823 23.47 1.13 33.82
C GLU A 823 23.92 -0.17 33.17
N GLU A 824 24.03 -1.24 33.96
CA GLU A 824 24.34 -2.55 33.41
C GLU A 824 23.18 -3.15 32.64
N ILE A 825 21.92 -2.99 33.10
CA ILE A 825 20.73 -3.44 32.37
C ILE A 825 20.59 -2.72 31.03
N LYS A 826 20.83 -1.41 30.96
CA LYS A 826 20.80 -0.62 29.74
C LYS A 826 21.83 -1.04 28.69
N LYS A 827 22.93 -1.66 29.09
CA LYS A 827 24.00 -2.16 28.20
C LYS A 827 23.72 -3.54 27.63
N ILE A 828 22.70 -4.24 28.14
CA ILE A 828 22.36 -5.58 27.68
C ILE A 828 21.54 -5.51 26.41
N ASP A 829 22.09 -5.96 25.31
CA ASP A 829 21.33 -6.21 24.09
C ASP A 829 20.55 -7.52 24.24
N VAL A 830 19.33 -7.42 24.75
CA VAL A 830 18.46 -8.57 25.06
C VAL A 830 18.20 -9.44 23.83
N LEU A 831 18.28 -8.87 22.63
CA LEU A 831 18.04 -9.58 21.40
C LEU A 831 19.26 -10.39 20.91
N ASN A 832 20.46 -10.13 21.47
CA ASN A 832 21.72 -10.77 21.04
C ASN A 832 22.35 -11.66 22.12
N ILE A 833 21.63 -11.99 23.21
CA ILE A 833 22.14 -12.87 24.28
C ILE A 833 21.45 -14.23 24.26
N THR A 834 22.20 -15.29 24.58
CA THR A 834 21.63 -16.64 24.74
C THR A 834 20.85 -16.76 26.05
N PRO A 835 19.89 -17.70 26.18
CA PRO A 835 19.15 -17.92 27.44
C PRO A 835 20.04 -18.18 28.65
N MET A 836 21.17 -18.84 28.44
CA MET A 836 22.13 -19.16 29.53
C MET A 836 22.90 -17.92 29.97
N GLU A 837 23.27 -17.04 29.03
CA GLU A 837 23.88 -15.75 29.34
C GLU A 837 22.90 -14.82 30.04
N ALA A 838 21.62 -14.79 29.62
CA ALA A 838 20.58 -14.01 30.28
C ALA A 838 20.40 -14.43 31.77
N ILE A 839 20.38 -15.75 32.07
CA ILE A 839 20.28 -16.27 33.43
C ILE A 839 21.51 -15.87 34.25
N ASN A 840 22.70 -15.95 33.69
CA ASN A 840 23.94 -15.54 34.35
C ASN A 840 23.97 -14.02 34.62
N ILE A 841 23.51 -13.22 33.73
CA ILE A 841 23.39 -11.77 33.89
C ILE A 841 22.36 -11.43 34.98
N LEU A 842 21.18 -12.05 34.96
CA LEU A 842 20.15 -11.88 35.98
C LEU A 842 20.65 -12.29 37.37
N SER A 843 21.40 -13.36 37.47
CA SER A 843 22.01 -13.80 38.75
C SER A 843 23.00 -12.77 39.29
N LYS A 844 23.87 -12.22 38.45
CA LYS A 844 24.82 -11.16 38.81
C LYS A 844 24.14 -9.87 39.22
N LEU A 845 23.07 -9.46 38.47
CA LEU A 845 22.30 -8.27 38.79
C LEU A 845 21.55 -8.42 40.11
N LYS A 846 21.01 -9.60 40.38
CA LYS A 846 20.34 -9.92 41.65
C LYS A 846 21.29 -9.85 42.85
N GLU A 847 22.57 -10.25 42.70
CA GLU A 847 23.58 -10.11 43.75
C GLU A 847 23.96 -8.67 44.07
N LYS A 848 23.80 -7.76 43.08
CA LYS A 848 24.06 -6.31 43.24
C LYS A 848 22.88 -5.53 43.80
N ILE A 849 21.69 -6.10 43.86
CA ILE A 849 20.47 -5.51 44.43
C ILE A 849 20.40 -5.87 45.94
N LYS A 850 21.39 -5.60 46.71
CA LYS A 850 21.33 -5.70 48.14
C LYS A 850 21.28 -4.34 48.85
#